data_bfd52ff72cc161c2d304fc816f4e3a66
#
_entry.id   bfd52ff72cc161c2d304fc816f4e3a66
#
_cell.length_a   1.000
_cell.length_b   1.000
_cell.length_c   1.000
_cell.angle_alpha   90.00
_cell.angle_beta   90.00
_cell.angle_gamma   90.00
#
_symmetry.space_group_name_H-M   'P 1'
#
loop_
_entity.id
_entity.type
_entity.pdbx_description
1 polymer ?
#
loop_
_entity_poly.entity_id
_entity_poly.type
_entity_poly.pdbx_seq_one_letter_code
_entity_poly.pdbx_strand_id
1 'polypeptide(L)'
;MRSLGSNHSLTVVARMASLMLRDFAAEPRQSEPRPLGSDLRVLRQILASFVVFACVACAADLPYFSVLSDDAGAWPEILGSIGLQRQPAGVSRIFVARTGAAASVEWFARVERGAVLILEGESSLADLFGFRRSRKDPVRVQSLSDVHHPTLPIVWEKGLELPVFEIPEGAQVFARERWSGAPMTAGLKLGSGAILWVAAPPGERGYERFPYLLNALADLGLDPPFRSNRLWAFFDSAYRTRVDVDYFATRWRKAGIAALHVAAWHNFEPEPEGDAYLKKLIEACHREGILVYAWFELPHVSEKFWADHPAWREQTAVLQDAQLDWRKLMNLTNRECFRAVSAGVRALVGRFDWDGVNLAELYFESLEGMANPSRFTPMNADVRALFQQEAGFDPRELFGTRADEASRRMFLDFRAGLARRMQEEWLAELDISRRAKPDLDLVLTHVDDRFDTGMRDSIGADAARVLPLLDTRSFTFLIEDPATVWHLGPERYPAIAERYRALTPHKDKLAIDLNIVERYQNVYPTKQQTGTELFQLVHRAAGSFARVALYFENSLLPPDLKLLASAAAAVSRIEHMGPKTVIDSAAGVGIPWKGGAKVDGELWPAQDDETLWLPAGPHAIEPAPQAAGPRLVHLNGDLKAARAVDAKTLEFTYQSASRAIAIFSRVPVKLRIDGVDEAPQLAGPATLLLPRGQHVVTLATD
;
A
#
# COMPACT_ATOMS: atom_id res chain seq x y z
N MET A 1 15.07 -32.57 34.24
CA MET A 1 14.10 -33.70 34.07
C MET A 1 13.05 -33.28 33.09
N ARG A 2 13.06 -34.00 31.93
CA ARG A 2 11.96 -34.14 30.93
C ARG A 2 11.37 -32.86 30.33
N SER A 3 11.87 -32.49 29.21
CA SER A 3 11.34 -32.21 27.89
C SER A 3 9.97 -32.84 27.61
N LEU A 4 9.02 -32.06 27.15
CA LEU A 4 7.94 -32.49 26.27
C LEU A 4 7.68 -31.37 25.28
N GLY A 5 8.03 -31.63 24.03
CA GLY A 5 7.72 -30.82 22.90
C GLY A 5 6.23 -30.86 22.56
N SER A 6 5.70 -29.81 22.04
CA SER A 6 4.40 -29.77 21.41
C SER A 6 4.50 -29.30 19.97
N ASN A 7 4.79 -30.25 19.08
CA ASN A 7 4.41 -30.20 17.67
C ASN A 7 2.93 -30.53 17.55
N HIS A 8 2.05 -29.57 17.68
CA HIS A 8 0.63 -29.71 17.30
C HIS A 8 0.03 -28.35 16.98
N SER A 9 0.34 -27.81 15.81
CA SER A 9 -0.44 -26.70 15.24
C SER A 9 -0.47 -26.63 13.71
N LEU A 10 0.13 -27.57 13.00
CA LEU A 10 0.21 -27.53 11.51
C LEU A 10 -0.76 -28.49 10.80
N THR A 11 -1.61 -29.24 11.53
CA THR A 11 -2.42 -30.31 10.91
C THR A 11 -3.92 -29.97 10.81
N VAL A 12 -4.39 -28.86 11.33
CA VAL A 12 -5.84 -28.50 11.31
C VAL A 12 -6.22 -27.62 10.12
N VAL A 13 -5.30 -26.89 9.52
CA VAL A 13 -5.59 -25.99 8.38
C VAL A 13 -5.67 -26.73 7.04
N ALA A 14 -5.09 -27.93 6.94
CA ALA A 14 -5.04 -28.70 5.68
C ALA A 14 -6.32 -29.54 5.39
N ARG A 15 -7.28 -29.61 6.27
CA ARG A 15 -8.49 -30.46 6.11
C ARG A 15 -9.77 -29.72 5.73
N MET A 16 -9.81 -28.40 5.67
CA MET A 16 -11.01 -27.65 5.27
C MET A 16 -11.05 -27.16 3.81
N ALA A 17 -9.98 -27.34 3.06
CA ALA A 17 -9.92 -26.90 1.66
C ALA A 17 -10.41 -27.96 0.64
N SER A 18 -10.83 -29.16 1.05
CA SER A 18 -11.14 -30.27 0.14
C SER A 18 -12.62 -30.58 -0.07
N LEU A 19 -13.54 -29.72 0.39
CA LEU A 19 -14.99 -30.03 0.40
C LEU A 19 -15.87 -29.07 -0.41
N MET A 20 -15.31 -28.13 -1.20
CA MET A 20 -16.12 -27.19 -2.02
C MET A 20 -15.77 -27.18 -3.50
N LEU A 21 -15.52 -28.33 -4.11
CA LEU A 21 -15.42 -28.45 -5.58
C LEU A 21 -16.13 -29.73 -6.06
N ARG A 22 -17.47 -29.74 -5.96
CA ARG A 22 -18.33 -30.61 -6.79
C ARG A 22 -19.69 -29.95 -6.91
N ASP A 23 -20.16 -29.89 -8.13
CA ASP A 23 -21.46 -29.48 -8.66
C ASP A 23 -21.49 -28.09 -9.32
N PHE A 24 -21.24 -28.12 -10.62
CA PHE A 24 -22.03 -27.42 -11.62
C PHE A 24 -21.56 -27.85 -13.01
N ALA A 25 -22.21 -28.85 -13.56
CA ALA A 25 -22.24 -29.16 -14.98
C ALA A 25 -23.71 -29.28 -15.39
N ALA A 26 -24.20 -28.37 -16.21
CA ALA A 26 -25.45 -28.54 -16.97
C ALA A 26 -25.36 -27.76 -18.28
N GLU A 27 -25.54 -28.49 -19.36
CA GLU A 27 -25.44 -28.08 -20.77
C GLU A 27 -26.58 -27.17 -21.24
N PRO A 28 -26.38 -26.38 -22.32
CA PRO A 28 -27.44 -25.56 -22.91
C PRO A 28 -28.16 -26.28 -24.06
N ARG A 29 -29.47 -26.19 -24.09
CA ARG A 29 -30.31 -26.60 -25.23
C ARG A 29 -30.40 -25.48 -26.27
N GLN A 30 -30.16 -25.88 -27.51
CA GLN A 30 -30.36 -25.10 -28.74
C GLN A 30 -31.87 -24.91 -29.04
N SER A 31 -32.24 -23.76 -29.60
CA SER A 31 -33.44 -23.59 -30.38
C SER A 31 -33.20 -22.57 -31.53
N GLU A 32 -33.53 -23.01 -32.74
CA GLU A 32 -33.35 -22.31 -34.03
C GLU A 32 -34.33 -21.15 -34.26
N PRO A 33 -34.05 -20.22 -35.21
CA PRO A 33 -34.87 -19.07 -35.51
C PRO A 33 -35.76 -19.30 -36.76
N ARG A 34 -36.92 -18.65 -36.79
CA ARG A 34 -37.75 -18.51 -37.99
C ARG A 34 -37.76 -17.05 -38.48
N PRO A 35 -37.84 -16.82 -39.80
CA PRO A 35 -37.71 -15.50 -40.39
C PRO A 35 -39.05 -14.78 -40.58
N LEU A 36 -39.09 -13.44 -40.44
CA LEU A 36 -40.13 -12.57 -40.95
C LEU A 36 -39.50 -11.35 -41.60
N GLY A 37 -39.92 -11.14 -42.84
CA GLY A 37 -39.37 -10.20 -43.78
C GLY A 37 -40.00 -8.80 -43.79
N SER A 38 -39.24 -7.97 -44.44
CA SER A 38 -39.62 -6.77 -45.19
C SER A 38 -40.67 -5.81 -44.61
N ASP A 39 -40.12 -4.72 -43.97
CA ASP A 39 -40.61 -3.34 -44.14
C ASP A 39 -39.76 -2.34 -43.34
N LEU A 40 -38.54 -2.11 -43.77
CA LEU A 40 -37.56 -1.31 -43.04
C LEU A 40 -36.73 -0.37 -43.95
N ARG A 41 -37.34 0.15 -45.04
CA ARG A 41 -36.64 1.12 -45.90
C ARG A 41 -37.06 2.60 -45.71
N VAL A 42 -38.17 2.88 -45.07
CA VAL A 42 -38.65 4.27 -44.89
C VAL A 42 -38.27 4.86 -43.51
N LEU A 43 -37.97 4.01 -42.52
CA LEU A 43 -37.50 4.52 -41.17
C LEU A 43 -36.00 4.83 -41.09
N ARG A 44 -35.20 4.44 -42.08
CA ARG A 44 -33.74 4.68 -42.10
C ARG A 44 -33.33 6.08 -42.53
N GLN A 45 -34.18 6.85 -43.17
CA GLN A 45 -33.85 8.21 -43.62
C GLN A 45 -34.27 9.32 -42.63
N ILE A 46 -35.12 9.04 -41.66
CA ILE A 46 -35.50 10.02 -40.62
C ILE A 46 -34.65 9.88 -39.36
N LEU A 47 -34.04 8.68 -39.12
CA LEU A 47 -33.13 8.48 -37.99
C LEU A 47 -31.66 8.89 -38.29
N ALA A 48 -31.30 9.15 -39.53
CA ALA A 48 -29.95 9.59 -39.89
C ALA A 48 -29.69 11.09 -39.67
N SER A 49 -30.73 11.89 -39.37
CA SER A 49 -30.59 13.33 -39.11
C SER A 49 -30.65 13.72 -37.61
N PHE A 50 -30.82 12.75 -36.71
CA PHE A 50 -30.89 13.02 -35.26
C PHE A 50 -29.80 12.28 -34.44
N VAL A 51 -28.78 11.68 -35.09
CA VAL A 51 -27.62 11.02 -34.40
C VAL A 51 -26.38 11.89 -34.43
N VAL A 52 -26.49 13.17 -34.71
CA VAL A 52 -25.42 14.13 -34.46
C VAL A 52 -25.86 15.01 -33.31
N PHE A 53 -25.17 14.94 -32.21
CA PHE A 53 -25.26 15.62 -30.91
C PHE A 53 -25.98 14.84 -29.81
N ALA A 54 -25.24 13.84 -29.29
CA ALA A 54 -25.19 13.57 -27.87
C ALA A 54 -23.84 12.83 -27.59
N CYS A 55 -22.71 13.40 -27.96
CA CYS A 55 -21.52 13.22 -27.14
C CYS A 55 -21.83 13.97 -25.84
N VAL A 56 -22.50 13.33 -24.90
CA VAL A 56 -22.48 13.74 -23.51
C VAL A 56 -21.03 13.59 -23.10
N ALA A 57 -20.29 14.70 -23.11
CA ALA A 57 -18.99 14.80 -22.55
C ALA A 57 -19.12 14.41 -21.07
N CYS A 58 -18.74 13.19 -20.73
CA CYS A 58 -18.65 12.76 -19.34
C CYS A 58 -17.51 13.56 -18.70
N ALA A 59 -17.87 14.65 -18.02
CA ALA A 59 -16.99 15.18 -16.97
C ALA A 59 -16.70 14.03 -15.98
N ALA A 60 -15.53 14.04 -15.33
CA ALA A 60 -15.24 13.06 -14.30
C ALA A 60 -16.39 13.05 -13.29
N ASP A 61 -17.14 11.95 -13.24
CA ASP A 61 -18.24 11.77 -12.27
C ASP A 61 -17.62 11.37 -10.93
N LEU A 62 -16.87 12.32 -10.34
CA LEU A 62 -16.22 12.13 -9.04
C LEU A 62 -17.27 12.21 -7.96
N PRO A 63 -17.46 11.17 -7.15
CA PRO A 63 -18.48 11.15 -6.13
C PRO A 63 -18.08 12.03 -4.93
N TYR A 64 -18.81 13.12 -4.74
CA TYR A 64 -18.74 13.91 -3.52
C TYR A 64 -19.70 13.38 -2.47
N PHE A 65 -19.42 13.70 -1.19
CA PHE A 65 -20.35 13.40 -0.11
C PHE A 65 -20.84 14.65 0.61
N SER A 66 -22.03 14.53 1.17
CA SER A 66 -22.63 15.54 2.05
C SER A 66 -23.18 14.88 3.31
N VAL A 67 -23.04 15.53 4.44
CA VAL A 67 -23.68 15.13 5.69
C VAL A 67 -24.91 15.99 5.89
N LEU A 68 -26.08 15.35 6.10
CA LEU A 68 -27.38 16.01 6.18
C LEU A 68 -27.69 16.57 7.57
N SER A 69 -26.73 16.56 8.50
CA SER A 69 -26.82 17.11 9.85
C SER A 69 -25.66 18.06 10.12
N ASP A 70 -25.84 18.95 11.10
CA ASP A 70 -24.80 19.90 11.52
C ASP A 70 -23.59 19.18 12.13
N ASP A 71 -23.85 18.15 12.93
CA ASP A 71 -22.81 17.27 13.44
C ASP A 71 -22.50 16.15 12.43
N ALA A 72 -21.30 16.17 11.89
CA ALA A 72 -20.86 15.19 10.90
C ALA A 72 -20.32 13.88 11.51
N GLY A 73 -20.02 13.85 12.81
CA GLY A 73 -19.36 12.72 13.46
C GLY A 73 -18.05 12.35 12.76
N ALA A 74 -17.70 11.07 12.73
CA ALA A 74 -16.50 10.55 12.09
C ALA A 74 -16.62 10.34 10.56
N TRP A 75 -17.76 10.61 9.94
CA TRP A 75 -17.98 10.33 8.52
C TRP A 75 -17.04 11.07 7.57
N PRO A 76 -16.64 12.35 7.84
CA PRO A 76 -15.63 13.02 7.02
C PRO A 76 -14.28 12.28 7.01
N GLU A 77 -13.86 11.74 8.15
CA GLU A 77 -12.61 10.96 8.26
C GLU A 77 -12.74 9.61 7.57
N ILE A 78 -13.89 8.92 7.69
CA ILE A 78 -14.15 7.65 7.02
C ILE A 78 -14.10 7.84 5.50
N LEU A 79 -14.94 8.71 4.95
CA LEU A 79 -15.08 8.90 3.51
C LEU A 79 -13.84 9.61 2.92
N GLY A 80 -13.24 10.54 3.66
CA GLY A 80 -12.00 11.21 3.28
C GLY A 80 -10.81 10.28 3.15
N SER A 81 -10.77 9.17 3.91
CA SER A 81 -9.66 8.21 3.89
C SER A 81 -9.46 7.50 2.53
N ILE A 82 -10.47 7.52 1.67
CA ILE A 82 -10.38 7.05 0.27
C ILE A 82 -10.41 8.21 -0.75
N GLY A 83 -10.19 9.45 -0.29
CA GLY A 83 -10.08 10.63 -1.15
C GLY A 83 -11.41 11.29 -1.52
N LEU A 84 -12.56 10.85 -0.97
CA LEU A 84 -13.83 11.52 -1.18
C LEU A 84 -13.83 12.90 -0.52
N GLN A 85 -14.37 13.92 -1.19
CA GLN A 85 -14.42 15.29 -0.66
C GLN A 85 -15.83 15.68 -0.25
N ARG A 86 -15.94 16.39 0.89
CA ARG A 86 -17.21 16.93 1.36
C ARG A 86 -17.61 18.14 0.54
N GLN A 87 -18.85 18.14 0.02
CA GLN A 87 -19.41 19.19 -0.81
C GLN A 87 -20.89 19.43 -0.44
N PRO A 88 -21.50 20.56 -0.84
CA PRO A 88 -22.93 20.80 -0.67
C PRO A 88 -23.79 19.69 -1.31
N ALA A 89 -24.97 19.47 -0.73
CA ALA A 89 -25.89 18.40 -1.16
C ALA A 89 -26.33 18.49 -2.64
N GLY A 90 -26.29 19.68 -3.24
CA GLY A 90 -26.66 19.89 -4.65
C GLY A 90 -25.72 19.23 -5.66
N VAL A 91 -24.45 19.00 -5.29
CA VAL A 91 -23.42 18.38 -6.15
C VAL A 91 -22.96 17.01 -5.63
N SER A 92 -23.41 16.62 -4.44
CA SER A 92 -23.04 15.35 -3.83
C SER A 92 -23.85 14.19 -4.37
N ARG A 93 -23.21 13.01 -4.42
CA ARG A 93 -23.82 11.73 -4.79
C ARG A 93 -23.93 10.78 -3.60
N ILE A 94 -23.10 10.99 -2.56
CA ILE A 94 -23.11 10.22 -1.32
C ILE A 94 -23.68 11.10 -0.21
N PHE A 95 -24.65 10.58 0.55
CA PHE A 95 -25.33 11.33 1.59
C PHE A 95 -25.31 10.57 2.91
N VAL A 96 -24.90 11.23 3.97
CA VAL A 96 -24.90 10.66 5.32
C VAL A 96 -26.06 11.31 6.11
N ALA A 97 -27.01 10.49 6.49
CA ALA A 97 -28.14 10.86 7.35
C ALA A 97 -27.94 10.20 8.72
N ARG A 98 -27.70 11.02 9.75
CA ARG A 98 -27.48 10.55 11.11
C ARG A 98 -28.80 10.34 11.86
N THR A 99 -28.70 9.81 13.08
CA THR A 99 -29.82 9.56 13.98
C THR A 99 -30.79 10.76 14.02
N GLY A 100 -32.09 10.49 13.89
CA GLY A 100 -33.14 11.50 13.90
C GLY A 100 -33.41 12.17 12.53
N ALA A 101 -32.78 11.75 11.45
CA ALA A 101 -33.04 12.30 10.11
C ALA A 101 -34.51 12.12 9.69
N ALA A 102 -35.12 13.21 9.17
CA ALA A 102 -36.53 13.22 8.77
C ALA A 102 -36.78 12.43 7.47
N ALA A 103 -37.89 11.70 7.42
CA ALA A 103 -38.34 11.01 6.22
C ALA A 103 -38.72 12.00 5.10
N SER A 104 -38.31 11.67 3.85
CA SER A 104 -38.77 12.28 2.65
C SER A 104 -38.83 11.23 1.55
N VAL A 105 -39.98 11.11 0.89
CA VAL A 105 -40.17 10.15 -0.21
C VAL A 105 -39.30 10.44 -1.44
N GLU A 106 -38.80 11.66 -1.57
CA GLU A 106 -37.87 12.04 -2.63
C GLU A 106 -36.57 11.21 -2.63
N TRP A 107 -36.16 10.68 -1.45
CA TRP A 107 -34.98 9.85 -1.32
C TRP A 107 -35.08 8.56 -2.13
N PHE A 108 -36.28 7.94 -2.30
CA PHE A 108 -36.41 6.76 -3.17
C PHE A 108 -35.92 7.06 -4.58
N ALA A 109 -36.51 8.09 -5.19
CA ALA A 109 -36.14 8.49 -6.55
C ALA A 109 -34.67 8.94 -6.67
N ARG A 110 -34.12 9.51 -5.61
CA ARG A 110 -32.71 9.95 -5.58
C ARG A 110 -31.76 8.77 -5.55
N VAL A 111 -32.03 7.76 -4.71
CA VAL A 111 -31.24 6.53 -4.62
C VAL A 111 -31.40 5.71 -5.90
N GLU A 112 -32.62 5.53 -6.42
CA GLU A 112 -32.82 4.80 -7.68
C GLU A 112 -32.05 5.40 -8.87
N ARG A 113 -31.81 6.71 -8.88
CA ARG A 113 -31.00 7.40 -9.89
C ARG A 113 -29.49 7.38 -9.63
N GLY A 114 -29.03 6.67 -8.59
CA GLY A 114 -27.61 6.42 -8.35
C GLY A 114 -27.01 7.12 -7.14
N ALA A 115 -27.79 7.75 -6.26
CA ALA A 115 -27.26 8.23 -4.99
C ALA A 115 -26.95 7.08 -4.04
N VAL A 116 -25.92 7.25 -3.21
CA VAL A 116 -25.61 6.38 -2.08
C VAL A 116 -26.07 7.05 -0.81
N LEU A 117 -26.97 6.40 -0.07
CA LEU A 117 -27.50 6.92 1.19
C LEU A 117 -26.97 6.09 2.36
N ILE A 118 -26.27 6.74 3.26
CA ILE A 118 -25.76 6.14 4.50
C ILE A 118 -26.67 6.57 5.65
N LEU A 119 -27.25 5.60 6.36
CA LEU A 119 -28.18 5.80 7.46
C LEU A 119 -27.52 5.37 8.78
N GLU A 120 -27.42 6.28 9.74
CA GLU A 120 -26.85 6.02 11.06
C GLU A 120 -27.97 5.94 12.11
N GLY A 121 -28.09 4.79 12.76
CA GLY A 121 -29.01 4.58 13.90
C GLY A 121 -30.50 4.58 13.54
N GLU A 122 -31.30 5.05 14.50
CA GLU A 122 -32.75 5.13 14.40
C GLU A 122 -33.17 6.48 13.82
N SER A 123 -34.00 6.47 12.76
CA SER A 123 -34.58 7.68 12.19
C SER A 123 -35.82 7.35 11.35
N SER A 124 -36.73 8.31 11.19
CA SER A 124 -37.87 8.12 10.29
C SER A 124 -37.45 7.93 8.82
N LEU A 125 -36.27 8.39 8.46
CA LEU A 125 -35.68 8.09 7.14
C LEU A 125 -35.21 6.64 7.02
N ALA A 126 -34.61 6.07 8.08
CA ALA A 126 -34.26 4.65 8.12
C ALA A 126 -35.52 3.76 8.09
N ASP A 127 -36.56 4.14 8.84
CA ASP A 127 -37.86 3.44 8.83
C ASP A 127 -38.50 3.42 7.45
N LEU A 128 -38.37 4.49 6.69
CA LEU A 128 -38.88 4.61 5.31
C LEU A 128 -38.28 3.54 4.40
N PHE A 129 -37.01 3.19 4.59
CA PHE A 129 -36.31 2.17 3.83
C PHE A 129 -36.37 0.78 4.46
N GLY A 130 -37.15 0.60 5.55
CA GLY A 130 -37.39 -0.68 6.21
C GLY A 130 -36.40 -1.08 7.27
N PHE A 131 -35.44 -0.21 7.62
CA PHE A 131 -34.57 -0.39 8.80
C PHE A 131 -35.27 0.13 10.05
N ARG A 132 -36.08 -0.73 10.69
CA ARG A 132 -37.03 -0.32 11.71
C ARG A 132 -36.65 -0.91 13.06
N ARG A 133 -36.87 -0.13 14.10
CA ARG A 133 -36.74 -0.64 15.48
C ARG A 133 -37.73 -1.78 15.72
N SER A 134 -37.24 -2.93 16.11
CA SER A 134 -38.04 -4.08 16.53
C SER A 134 -38.63 -3.86 17.93
N ARG A 135 -39.70 -4.62 18.25
CA ARG A 135 -40.27 -4.70 19.61
C ARG A 135 -39.47 -5.55 20.58
N LYS A 136 -38.38 -6.18 20.11
CA LYS A 136 -37.51 -7.00 20.96
C LYS A 136 -36.76 -6.13 21.97
N ASP A 137 -36.38 -6.73 23.09
CA ASP A 137 -35.55 -6.06 24.08
C ASP A 137 -34.21 -5.62 23.48
N PRO A 138 -33.64 -4.50 23.93
CA PRO A 138 -32.31 -4.06 23.52
C PRO A 138 -31.25 -5.14 23.81
N VAL A 139 -30.21 -5.15 23.01
CA VAL A 139 -29.07 -6.06 23.20
C VAL A 139 -27.83 -5.26 23.59
N ARG A 140 -27.06 -5.83 24.51
CA ARG A 140 -25.73 -5.31 24.84
C ARG A 140 -24.75 -5.75 23.77
N VAL A 141 -24.24 -4.80 23.00
CA VAL A 141 -23.29 -5.03 21.92
C VAL A 141 -21.88 -4.69 22.42
N GLN A 142 -20.98 -5.66 22.36
CA GLN A 142 -19.58 -5.50 22.72
C GLN A 142 -18.66 -6.21 21.71
N SER A 143 -19.19 -7.14 20.89
CA SER A 143 -18.42 -7.79 19.85
C SER A 143 -19.27 -8.06 18.62
N LEU A 144 -18.67 -7.88 17.46
CA LEU A 144 -19.28 -8.12 16.16
C LEU A 144 -18.54 -9.22 15.40
N SER A 145 -19.28 -9.90 14.54
CA SER A 145 -18.74 -10.68 13.42
C SER A 145 -19.06 -9.95 12.12
N ASP A 146 -18.07 -9.77 11.25
CA ASP A 146 -18.22 -9.09 9.96
C ASP A 146 -17.87 -10.04 8.81
N VAL A 147 -18.59 -9.93 7.71
CA VAL A 147 -18.41 -10.80 6.52
C VAL A 147 -17.06 -10.57 5.83
N HIS A 148 -16.45 -9.39 5.97
CA HIS A 148 -15.17 -9.07 5.35
C HIS A 148 -13.99 -9.72 6.09
N HIS A 149 -14.16 -10.02 7.39
CA HIS A 149 -13.17 -10.74 8.18
C HIS A 149 -13.82 -11.66 9.22
N PRO A 150 -14.48 -12.75 8.80
CA PRO A 150 -15.32 -13.60 9.68
C PRO A 150 -14.54 -14.35 10.77
N THR A 151 -13.23 -14.49 10.61
CA THR A 151 -12.35 -15.19 11.57
C THR A 151 -11.85 -14.32 12.71
N LEU A 152 -11.92 -12.98 12.58
CA LEU A 152 -11.48 -12.04 13.60
C LEU A 152 -12.69 -11.27 14.16
N PRO A 153 -13.11 -11.52 15.41
CA PRO A 153 -14.17 -10.74 16.02
C PRO A 153 -13.73 -9.31 16.27
N ILE A 154 -14.63 -8.36 15.95
CA ILE A 154 -14.45 -6.95 16.28
C ILE A 154 -14.91 -6.76 17.72
N VAL A 155 -14.03 -6.33 18.62
CA VAL A 155 -14.35 -6.11 20.03
C VAL A 155 -14.37 -4.60 20.30
N TRP A 156 -15.49 -4.10 20.80
CA TRP A 156 -15.62 -2.72 21.20
C TRP A 156 -15.01 -2.50 22.58
N GLU A 157 -14.20 -1.49 22.73
CA GLU A 157 -13.62 -1.10 24.02
C GLU A 157 -14.70 -0.86 25.08
N LYS A 158 -15.78 -0.19 24.66
CA LYS A 158 -16.95 0.07 25.51
C LYS A 158 -18.22 -0.47 24.87
N GLY A 159 -18.86 -1.41 25.54
CA GLY A 159 -20.16 -1.97 25.11
C GLY A 159 -21.27 -0.94 25.15
N LEU A 160 -22.25 -1.08 24.24
CA LEU A 160 -23.45 -0.24 24.16
C LEU A 160 -24.71 -1.10 24.24
N GLU A 161 -25.75 -0.59 24.88
CA GLU A 161 -27.10 -1.12 24.79
C GLU A 161 -27.76 -0.53 23.54
N LEU A 162 -28.10 -1.38 22.57
CA LEU A 162 -28.70 -0.95 21.30
C LEU A 162 -30.04 -1.64 21.06
N PRO A 163 -31.01 -0.95 20.47
CA PRO A 163 -32.24 -1.58 20.03
C PRO A 163 -31.95 -2.62 18.97
N VAL A 164 -32.77 -3.66 18.90
CA VAL A 164 -32.74 -4.63 17.80
C VAL A 164 -33.51 -4.04 16.62
N PHE A 165 -32.99 -4.18 15.41
CA PHE A 165 -33.62 -3.66 14.18
C PHE A 165 -34.12 -4.79 13.28
N GLU A 166 -35.24 -4.55 12.63
CA GLU A 166 -35.71 -5.31 11.48
C GLU A 166 -35.01 -4.78 10.22
N ILE A 167 -34.62 -5.69 9.36
CA ILE A 167 -33.86 -5.38 8.12
C ILE A 167 -34.80 -5.65 6.94
N PRO A 168 -34.87 -4.77 5.93
CA PRO A 168 -35.74 -4.96 4.78
C PRO A 168 -35.37 -6.23 4.00
N GLU A 169 -36.35 -6.83 3.38
CA GLU A 169 -36.16 -8.00 2.52
C GLU A 169 -35.17 -7.67 1.37
N GLY A 170 -34.27 -8.59 1.06
CA GLY A 170 -33.24 -8.40 0.03
C GLY A 170 -32.00 -7.60 0.47
N ALA A 171 -31.98 -7.05 1.68
CA ALA A 171 -30.77 -6.40 2.20
C ALA A 171 -29.72 -7.41 2.62
N GLN A 172 -28.46 -7.15 2.24
CA GLN A 172 -27.28 -7.90 2.69
C GLN A 172 -26.88 -7.40 4.07
N VAL A 173 -26.70 -8.32 5.02
CA VAL A 173 -26.16 -8.01 6.36
C VAL A 173 -24.66 -8.22 6.33
N PHE A 174 -23.89 -7.17 6.62
CA PHE A 174 -22.44 -7.17 6.66
C PHE A 174 -21.88 -7.50 8.04
N ALA A 175 -22.46 -6.91 9.11
CA ALA A 175 -22.04 -7.19 10.47
C ALA A 175 -23.21 -7.56 11.37
N ARG A 176 -22.93 -8.49 12.32
CA ARG A 176 -23.89 -8.94 13.34
C ARG A 176 -23.25 -8.88 14.72
N GLU A 177 -24.09 -8.60 15.74
CA GLU A 177 -23.69 -8.84 17.11
C GLU A 177 -23.38 -10.35 17.30
N ARG A 178 -22.25 -10.63 17.96
CA ARG A 178 -21.65 -11.98 17.97
C ARG A 178 -22.53 -13.06 18.61
N TRP A 179 -23.26 -12.74 19.67
CA TRP A 179 -24.01 -13.72 20.46
C TRP A 179 -25.50 -13.77 20.11
N SER A 180 -26.15 -12.62 19.97
CA SER A 180 -27.56 -12.54 19.63
C SER A 180 -27.83 -12.71 18.12
N GLY A 181 -26.80 -12.50 17.27
CA GLY A 181 -26.96 -12.47 15.82
C GLY A 181 -27.71 -11.23 15.30
N ALA A 182 -28.00 -10.25 16.16
CA ALA A 182 -28.69 -9.04 15.75
C ALA A 182 -27.90 -8.30 14.66
N PRO A 183 -28.54 -7.84 13.57
CA PRO A 183 -27.85 -7.09 12.51
C PRO A 183 -27.38 -5.72 13.03
N MET A 184 -26.13 -5.39 12.70
CA MET A 184 -25.48 -4.14 13.12
C MET A 184 -25.07 -3.26 11.93
N THR A 185 -24.82 -3.88 10.78
CA THR A 185 -24.59 -3.18 9.50
C THR A 185 -25.26 -3.96 8.40
N ALA A 186 -26.06 -3.30 7.57
CA ALA A 186 -26.73 -3.90 6.43
C ALA A 186 -26.85 -2.92 5.27
N GLY A 187 -26.96 -3.44 4.05
CA GLY A 187 -27.07 -2.62 2.85
C GLY A 187 -28.03 -3.18 1.82
N LEU A 188 -28.57 -2.29 0.99
CA LEU A 188 -29.53 -2.60 -0.04
C LEU A 188 -29.17 -1.85 -1.32
N LYS A 189 -29.14 -2.53 -2.47
CA LYS A 189 -29.09 -1.89 -3.79
C LYS A 189 -30.50 -1.53 -4.23
N LEU A 190 -30.67 -0.30 -4.71
CA LEU A 190 -31.95 0.22 -5.20
C LEU A 190 -31.74 1.00 -6.49
N GLY A 191 -32.20 0.44 -7.62
CA GLY A 191 -31.91 1.01 -8.93
C GLY A 191 -30.41 1.05 -9.23
N SER A 192 -29.88 2.23 -9.54
CA SER A 192 -28.44 2.46 -9.78
C SER A 192 -27.67 2.89 -8.51
N GLY A 193 -28.35 3.11 -7.39
CA GLY A 193 -27.77 3.53 -6.13
C GLY A 193 -27.81 2.46 -5.06
N ALA A 194 -27.49 2.87 -3.83
CA ALA A 194 -27.41 1.96 -2.69
C ALA A 194 -27.74 2.67 -1.37
N ILE A 195 -28.10 1.86 -0.38
CA ILE A 195 -28.30 2.28 1.00
C ILE A 195 -27.38 1.45 1.87
N LEU A 196 -26.63 2.09 2.74
CA LEU A 196 -25.89 1.45 3.84
C LEU A 196 -26.49 1.92 5.16
N TRP A 197 -26.89 0.99 6.02
CA TRP A 197 -27.38 1.29 7.36
C TRP A 197 -26.42 0.71 8.41
N VAL A 198 -26.16 1.50 9.48
CA VAL A 198 -25.38 1.11 10.65
C VAL A 198 -26.14 1.37 11.93
N ALA A 199 -26.13 0.43 12.88
CA ALA A 199 -26.96 0.48 14.08
C ALA A 199 -26.54 1.57 15.10
N ALA A 200 -25.30 2.05 15.01
CA ALA A 200 -24.74 3.03 15.95
C ALA A 200 -23.64 3.88 15.26
N PRO A 201 -23.26 5.03 15.83
CA PRO A 201 -22.13 5.81 15.33
C PRO A 201 -20.83 4.97 15.27
N PRO A 202 -20.00 5.15 14.23
CA PRO A 202 -18.79 4.33 14.00
C PRO A 202 -17.69 4.44 15.07
N GLY A 203 -17.75 5.43 15.96
CA GLY A 203 -16.72 5.78 16.92
C GLY A 203 -16.10 7.12 16.62
N GLU A 204 -15.13 7.57 17.40
CA GLU A 204 -14.53 8.91 17.26
C GLU A 204 -13.63 9.00 16.02
N ARG A 205 -12.85 7.96 15.75
CA ARG A 205 -11.95 7.88 14.60
C ARG A 205 -12.60 7.19 13.38
N GLY A 206 -13.80 6.59 13.59
CA GLY A 206 -14.60 6.00 12.50
C GLY A 206 -14.33 4.53 12.19
N TYR A 207 -13.43 3.86 12.89
CA TYR A 207 -13.13 2.43 12.68
C TYR A 207 -13.28 1.56 13.93
N GLU A 208 -13.46 2.15 15.10
CA GLU A 208 -13.43 1.42 16.38
C GLU A 208 -14.58 0.43 16.51
N ARG A 209 -15.74 0.78 15.94
CA ARG A 209 -16.94 -0.07 16.02
C ARG A 209 -17.22 -0.84 14.76
N PHE A 210 -17.03 -0.21 13.60
CA PHE A 210 -17.37 -0.77 12.29
C PHE A 210 -16.22 -0.55 11.30
N PRO A 211 -15.14 -1.34 11.38
CA PRO A 211 -13.94 -1.12 10.57
C PRO A 211 -14.15 -1.31 9.07
N TYR A 212 -15.20 -2.02 8.64
CA TYR A 212 -15.41 -2.40 7.23
C TYR A 212 -16.51 -1.64 6.52
N LEU A 213 -16.88 -0.43 6.96
CA LEU A 213 -17.94 0.38 6.33
C LEU A 213 -17.64 0.72 4.86
N LEU A 214 -16.39 1.07 4.56
CA LEU A 214 -15.96 1.36 3.20
C LEU A 214 -15.95 0.11 2.32
N ASN A 215 -15.58 -1.06 2.87
CA ASN A 215 -15.67 -2.34 2.17
C ASN A 215 -17.13 -2.69 1.85
N ALA A 216 -18.05 -2.48 2.80
CA ALA A 216 -19.48 -2.66 2.57
C ALA A 216 -20.02 -1.71 1.49
N LEU A 217 -19.60 -0.44 1.47
CA LEU A 217 -19.95 0.50 0.41
C LEU A 217 -19.42 0.05 -0.96
N ALA A 218 -18.19 -0.47 -1.02
CA ALA A 218 -17.61 -1.00 -2.25
C ALA A 218 -18.37 -2.24 -2.77
N ASP A 219 -18.85 -3.11 -1.89
CA ASP A 219 -19.69 -4.26 -2.26
C ASP A 219 -21.09 -3.82 -2.72
N LEU A 220 -21.58 -2.70 -2.22
CA LEU A 220 -22.82 -2.07 -2.68
C LEU A 220 -22.65 -1.31 -4.02
N GLY A 221 -21.44 -1.18 -4.53
CA GLY A 221 -21.15 -0.59 -5.84
C GLY A 221 -20.56 0.82 -5.80
N LEU A 222 -20.03 1.25 -4.65
CA LEU A 222 -19.23 2.47 -4.60
C LEU A 222 -17.87 2.18 -5.27
N ASP A 223 -17.62 2.82 -6.40
CA ASP A 223 -16.31 2.78 -7.04
C ASP A 223 -15.35 3.74 -6.35
N PRO A 224 -14.06 3.32 -6.14
CA PRO A 224 -13.05 4.20 -5.60
C PRO A 224 -12.85 5.43 -6.48
N PRO A 225 -12.81 6.68 -5.92
CA PRO A 225 -12.76 7.91 -6.73
C PRO A 225 -11.43 8.12 -7.44
N PHE A 226 -10.36 7.45 -6.98
CA PHE A 226 -9.02 7.65 -7.52
C PHE A 226 -8.28 6.34 -7.73
N ARG A 227 -7.17 6.42 -8.48
CA ARG A 227 -6.16 5.36 -8.63
C ARG A 227 -4.79 5.95 -8.28
N SER A 228 -3.93 5.15 -7.69
CA SER A 228 -2.55 5.50 -7.39
C SER A 228 -1.65 4.31 -7.71
N ASN A 229 -0.41 4.57 -8.09
CA ASN A 229 0.64 3.58 -8.34
C ASN A 229 1.89 3.91 -7.52
N ARG A 230 1.75 4.24 -6.24
CA ARG A 230 2.85 4.69 -5.39
C ARG A 230 3.02 3.89 -4.10
N LEU A 231 2.24 2.81 -3.94
CA LEU A 231 2.41 1.89 -2.82
C LEU A 231 3.56 0.93 -3.10
N TRP A 232 4.35 0.67 -2.09
CA TRP A 232 5.29 -0.42 -2.02
C TRP A 232 4.73 -1.49 -1.07
N ALA A 233 5.19 -2.73 -1.19
CA ALA A 233 4.83 -3.78 -0.25
C ALA A 233 6.03 -4.68 0.01
N PHE A 234 6.26 -5.05 1.25
CA PHE A 234 7.20 -6.09 1.61
C PHE A 234 6.59 -7.45 1.31
N PHE A 235 7.36 -8.34 0.70
CA PHE A 235 6.93 -9.66 0.28
C PHE A 235 7.93 -10.72 0.70
N ASP A 236 7.47 -11.66 1.51
CA ASP A 236 8.24 -12.83 1.89
C ASP A 236 7.68 -14.08 1.18
N SER A 237 8.47 -14.65 0.28
CA SER A 237 8.09 -15.84 -0.49
C SER A 237 7.85 -17.08 0.38
N ALA A 238 8.42 -17.14 1.60
CA ALA A 238 8.20 -18.24 2.53
C ALA A 238 6.73 -18.39 2.94
N TYR A 239 5.97 -17.29 2.97
CA TYR A 239 4.54 -17.31 3.24
C TYR A 239 3.66 -17.58 2.00
N ARG A 240 4.25 -17.52 0.79
CA ARG A 240 3.51 -17.64 -0.48
C ARG A 240 4.23 -18.52 -1.52
N THR A 241 4.77 -19.64 -1.08
CA THR A 241 5.59 -20.55 -1.92
C THR A 241 4.84 -21.24 -3.07
N ARG A 242 3.50 -21.25 -3.05
CA ARG A 242 2.67 -21.96 -4.04
C ARG A 242 1.56 -21.07 -4.58
N VAL A 243 1.91 -19.91 -5.09
CA VAL A 243 0.95 -18.97 -5.67
C VAL A 243 1.13 -18.88 -7.18
N ASP A 244 0.04 -18.56 -7.87
CA ASP A 244 0.10 -18.10 -9.25
C ASP A 244 0.60 -16.64 -9.27
N VAL A 245 1.88 -16.47 -9.61
CA VAL A 245 2.54 -15.14 -9.59
C VAL A 245 1.94 -14.17 -10.60
N ASP A 246 1.42 -14.66 -11.73
CA ASP A 246 0.76 -13.82 -12.74
C ASP A 246 -0.56 -13.26 -12.21
N TYR A 247 -1.36 -14.10 -11.54
CA TYR A 247 -2.58 -13.67 -10.88
C TYR A 247 -2.29 -12.61 -9.79
N PHE A 248 -1.27 -12.84 -8.96
CA PHE A 248 -0.91 -11.90 -7.90
C PHE A 248 -0.35 -10.59 -8.45
N ALA A 249 0.50 -10.61 -9.46
CA ALA A 249 1.04 -9.40 -10.08
C ALA A 249 -0.09 -8.50 -10.62
N THR A 250 -1.06 -9.08 -11.35
CA THR A 250 -2.24 -8.35 -11.81
C THR A 250 -3.07 -7.75 -10.65
N ARG A 251 -3.20 -8.51 -9.56
CA ARG A 251 -3.93 -8.07 -8.37
C ARG A 251 -3.21 -6.95 -7.63
N TRP A 252 -1.89 -7.04 -7.47
CA TRP A 252 -1.07 -6.01 -6.84
C TRP A 252 -1.11 -4.70 -7.62
N ARG A 253 -0.98 -4.77 -8.95
CA ARG A 253 -1.12 -3.58 -9.79
C ARG A 253 -2.48 -2.89 -9.58
N LYS A 254 -3.59 -3.65 -9.58
CA LYS A 254 -4.93 -3.10 -9.34
C LYS A 254 -5.08 -2.46 -7.98
N ALA A 255 -4.37 -2.96 -6.97
CA ALA A 255 -4.33 -2.39 -5.63
C ALA A 255 -3.43 -1.14 -5.51
N GLY A 256 -2.73 -0.73 -6.59
CA GLY A 256 -1.83 0.42 -6.60
C GLY A 256 -0.42 0.12 -6.08
N ILE A 257 -0.06 -1.17 -5.94
CA ILE A 257 1.29 -1.59 -5.57
C ILE A 257 2.20 -1.42 -6.78
N ALA A 258 3.17 -0.53 -6.65
CA ALA A 258 4.13 -0.17 -7.68
C ALA A 258 5.48 -0.89 -7.52
N ALA A 259 5.80 -1.35 -6.31
CA ALA A 259 7.01 -2.12 -6.07
C ALA A 259 6.81 -3.19 -5.00
N LEU A 260 7.51 -4.32 -5.15
CA LEU A 260 7.68 -5.33 -4.12
C LEU A 260 9.11 -5.30 -3.59
N HIS A 261 9.26 -5.30 -2.27
CA HIS A 261 10.51 -5.54 -1.57
C HIS A 261 10.55 -7.00 -1.13
N VAL A 262 11.24 -7.84 -1.92
CA VAL A 262 11.22 -9.30 -1.76
C VAL A 262 12.33 -9.74 -0.84
N ALA A 263 11.99 -10.58 0.15
CA ALA A 263 12.92 -11.19 1.11
C ALA A 263 14.04 -11.96 0.39
N ALA A 264 15.18 -11.29 0.18
CA ALA A 264 16.26 -11.81 -0.66
C ALA A 264 17.18 -12.81 0.06
N TRP A 265 17.17 -12.84 1.40
CA TRP A 265 17.98 -13.79 2.18
C TRP A 265 17.61 -15.25 1.93
N HIS A 266 16.38 -15.55 1.50
CA HIS A 266 15.98 -16.90 1.10
C HIS A 266 16.69 -17.39 -0.17
N ASN A 267 17.23 -16.47 -0.97
CA ASN A 267 17.96 -16.77 -2.21
C ASN A 267 19.44 -16.37 -2.09
N PHE A 268 19.97 -16.18 -0.88
CA PHE A 268 21.37 -15.77 -0.70
C PHE A 268 22.33 -16.80 -1.30
N GLU A 269 22.18 -18.07 -0.94
CA GLU A 269 22.81 -19.18 -1.64
C GLU A 269 21.98 -19.56 -2.87
N PRO A 270 22.62 -19.90 -4.01
CA PRO A 270 21.91 -20.40 -5.20
C PRO A 270 21.15 -21.69 -4.90
N GLU A 271 19.85 -21.70 -5.22
CA GLU A 271 19.00 -22.88 -5.11
C GLU A 271 18.08 -22.93 -6.37
N PRO A 272 18.15 -24.02 -7.19
CA PRO A 272 17.51 -24.03 -8.51
C PRO A 272 16.00 -23.77 -8.52
N GLU A 273 15.24 -24.33 -7.57
CA GLU A 273 13.79 -24.19 -7.52
C GLU A 273 13.40 -22.78 -7.05
N GLY A 274 14.04 -22.28 -5.97
CA GLY A 274 13.83 -20.94 -5.46
C GLY A 274 14.26 -19.86 -6.46
N ASP A 275 15.39 -20.07 -7.14
CA ASP A 275 15.87 -19.15 -8.17
C ASP A 275 14.90 -19.11 -9.38
N ALA A 276 14.34 -20.25 -9.79
CA ALA A 276 13.35 -20.31 -10.86
C ALA A 276 12.04 -19.61 -10.47
N TYR A 277 11.58 -19.81 -9.24
CA TYR A 277 10.41 -19.12 -8.71
C TYR A 277 10.61 -17.60 -8.69
N LEU A 278 11.74 -17.13 -8.16
CA LEU A 278 12.05 -15.70 -8.07
C LEU A 278 12.16 -15.03 -9.44
N LYS A 279 12.78 -15.69 -10.42
CA LYS A 279 12.80 -15.22 -11.82
C LYS A 279 11.40 -15.04 -12.38
N LYS A 280 10.54 -16.05 -12.19
CA LYS A 280 9.14 -16.00 -12.66
C LYS A 280 8.36 -14.87 -11.97
N LEU A 281 8.58 -14.65 -10.67
CA LEU A 281 7.97 -13.54 -9.92
C LEU A 281 8.38 -12.19 -10.50
N ILE A 282 9.68 -11.96 -10.71
CA ILE A 282 10.21 -10.71 -11.29
C ILE A 282 9.62 -10.47 -12.69
N GLU A 283 9.63 -11.48 -13.56
CA GLU A 283 9.07 -11.37 -14.91
C GLU A 283 7.57 -11.05 -14.89
N ALA A 284 6.78 -11.68 -13.99
CA ALA A 284 5.36 -11.39 -13.84
C ALA A 284 5.11 -9.95 -13.36
N CYS A 285 5.89 -9.50 -12.38
CA CYS A 285 5.83 -8.13 -11.88
C CYS A 285 6.16 -7.11 -12.96
N HIS A 286 7.24 -7.32 -13.72
CA HIS A 286 7.63 -6.42 -14.80
C HIS A 286 6.56 -6.32 -15.89
N ARG A 287 5.92 -7.45 -16.30
CA ARG A 287 4.80 -7.41 -17.26
C ARG A 287 3.65 -6.54 -16.79
N GLU A 288 3.40 -6.49 -15.48
CA GLU A 288 2.35 -5.69 -14.86
C GLU A 288 2.81 -4.29 -14.44
N GLY A 289 4.04 -3.89 -14.75
CA GLY A 289 4.56 -2.57 -14.41
C GLY A 289 4.94 -2.41 -12.94
N ILE A 290 5.28 -3.50 -12.24
CA ILE A 290 5.67 -3.51 -10.84
C ILE A 290 7.18 -3.71 -10.76
N LEU A 291 7.88 -2.84 -10.02
CA LEU A 291 9.31 -2.95 -9.72
C LEU A 291 9.57 -4.01 -8.64
N VAL A 292 10.73 -4.65 -8.68
CA VAL A 292 11.10 -5.66 -7.67
C VAL A 292 12.45 -5.34 -7.06
N TYR A 293 12.46 -5.16 -5.75
CA TYR A 293 13.64 -4.83 -4.95
C TYR A 293 14.09 -6.04 -4.14
N ALA A 294 15.40 -6.29 -4.10
CA ALA A 294 15.99 -7.23 -3.15
C ALA A 294 15.99 -6.61 -1.75
N TRP A 295 15.24 -7.17 -0.83
CA TRP A 295 15.19 -6.74 0.56
C TRP A 295 16.12 -7.62 1.41
N PHE A 296 17.09 -7.00 2.09
CA PHE A 296 18.04 -7.64 3.01
C PHE A 296 17.83 -7.11 4.42
N GLU A 297 17.59 -7.98 5.37
CA GLU A 297 17.52 -7.67 6.80
C GLU A 297 18.89 -7.85 7.47
N LEU A 298 19.88 -7.05 7.06
CA LEU A 298 21.19 -7.10 7.68
C LEU A 298 21.13 -6.65 9.15
N PRO A 299 21.90 -7.27 10.06
CA PRO A 299 23.02 -8.22 9.82
C PRO A 299 22.63 -9.70 9.69
N HIS A 300 21.35 -10.06 9.61
CA HIS A 300 20.93 -11.41 9.19
C HIS A 300 21.22 -11.61 7.70
N VAL A 301 21.86 -12.73 7.35
CA VAL A 301 22.25 -13.05 5.95
C VAL A 301 21.47 -14.25 5.44
N SER A 302 21.74 -15.43 6.00
CA SER A 302 20.97 -16.66 5.81
C SER A 302 21.27 -17.63 6.94
N GLU A 303 20.40 -18.61 7.15
CA GLU A 303 20.61 -19.69 8.12
C GLU A 303 21.90 -20.47 7.83
N LYS A 304 22.15 -20.76 6.55
CA LYS A 304 23.32 -21.51 6.12
C LYS A 304 24.61 -20.72 6.35
N PHE A 305 24.64 -19.45 5.96
CA PHE A 305 25.80 -18.58 6.14
C PHE A 305 26.18 -18.47 7.64
N TRP A 306 25.19 -18.30 8.51
CA TRP A 306 25.41 -18.23 9.96
C TRP A 306 25.94 -19.56 10.51
N ALA A 307 25.44 -20.71 10.02
CA ALA A 307 25.91 -22.03 10.44
C ALA A 307 27.36 -22.29 10.01
N ASP A 308 27.72 -21.91 8.78
CA ASP A 308 29.05 -22.15 8.19
C ASP A 308 30.15 -21.24 8.77
N HIS A 309 29.79 -20.09 9.38
CA HIS A 309 30.74 -19.07 9.84
C HIS A 309 30.61 -18.73 11.32
N PRO A 310 30.81 -19.69 12.26
CA PRO A 310 30.64 -19.45 13.71
C PRO A 310 31.58 -18.37 14.27
N ALA A 311 32.76 -18.18 13.70
CA ALA A 311 33.72 -17.15 14.15
C ALA A 311 33.30 -15.71 13.79
N TRP A 312 32.31 -15.54 12.89
CA TRP A 312 31.82 -14.23 12.43
C TRP A 312 30.46 -13.87 13.03
N ARG A 313 29.94 -14.65 13.95
CA ARG A 313 28.67 -14.36 14.61
C ARG A 313 28.77 -13.14 15.49
N GLU A 314 27.73 -12.32 15.49
CA GLU A 314 27.64 -11.21 16.43
C GLU A 314 27.47 -11.72 17.85
N GLN A 315 28.00 -11.01 18.83
CA GLN A 315 27.95 -11.40 20.23
C GLN A 315 27.25 -10.38 21.11
N THR A 316 26.49 -10.90 22.07
CA THR A 316 25.80 -10.13 23.12
C THR A 316 26.76 -9.72 24.26
N ALA A 317 26.29 -8.87 25.18
CA ALA A 317 27.09 -8.44 26.33
C ALA A 317 27.47 -9.55 27.28
N VAL A 318 26.80 -10.71 27.23
CA VAL A 318 27.18 -11.92 27.96
C VAL A 318 28.02 -12.88 27.11
N LEU A 319 28.51 -12.42 25.96
CA LEU A 319 29.36 -13.17 25.00
C LEU A 319 28.67 -14.44 24.43
N GLN A 320 27.41 -14.45 24.31
CA GLN A 320 26.67 -15.46 23.58
C GLN A 320 26.43 -15.00 22.12
N ASP A 321 26.35 -15.96 21.20
CA ASP A 321 26.01 -15.68 19.82
C ASP A 321 24.67 -14.99 19.76
N ALA A 322 24.57 -13.88 19.01
CA ALA A 322 23.35 -13.08 18.92
C ALA A 322 22.35 -13.75 17.98
N GLN A 323 21.28 -14.24 18.57
CA GLN A 323 20.10 -14.70 17.88
C GLN A 323 18.90 -13.98 18.50
N LEU A 324 18.33 -13.04 17.75
CA LEU A 324 17.22 -12.22 18.20
C LEU A 324 15.96 -12.66 17.45
N ASP A 325 15.02 -13.25 18.17
CA ASP A 325 13.85 -13.90 17.61
C ASP A 325 14.25 -14.97 16.57
N TRP A 326 13.83 -14.80 15.31
CA TRP A 326 14.19 -15.68 14.21
C TRP A 326 15.54 -15.32 13.54
N ARG A 327 16.04 -14.08 13.74
CA ARG A 327 17.24 -13.55 13.07
C ARG A 327 18.52 -14.00 13.76
N LYS A 328 19.47 -14.43 12.95
CA LYS A 328 20.81 -14.88 13.36
C LYS A 328 21.83 -13.89 12.86
N LEU A 329 22.43 -13.13 13.77
CA LEU A 329 23.18 -11.93 13.46
C LEU A 329 24.66 -12.22 13.17
N MET A 330 25.18 -11.60 12.11
CA MET A 330 26.59 -11.65 11.72
C MET A 330 27.31 -10.36 12.14
N ASN A 331 28.54 -10.46 12.62
CA ASN A 331 29.38 -9.31 12.95
C ASN A 331 29.91 -8.62 11.68
N LEU A 332 29.13 -7.70 11.12
CA LEU A 332 29.51 -6.94 9.92
C LEU A 332 30.60 -5.88 10.17
N THR A 333 31.04 -5.67 11.43
CA THR A 333 32.22 -4.86 11.73
C THR A 333 33.50 -5.63 11.47
N ASN A 334 33.47 -6.98 11.50
CA ASN A 334 34.57 -7.84 11.09
C ASN A 334 34.80 -7.73 9.58
N ARG A 335 36.03 -7.37 9.17
CA ARG A 335 36.35 -7.10 7.76
C ARG A 335 36.28 -8.33 6.85
N GLU A 336 36.57 -9.52 7.36
CA GLU A 336 36.45 -10.76 6.57
C GLU A 336 34.99 -11.14 6.38
N CYS A 337 34.19 -11.06 7.46
CA CYS A 337 32.73 -11.24 7.37
C CYS A 337 32.10 -10.24 6.40
N PHE A 338 32.40 -8.95 6.53
CA PHE A 338 31.88 -7.91 5.65
C PHE A 338 32.20 -8.19 4.15
N ARG A 339 33.46 -8.57 3.85
CA ARG A 339 33.86 -8.90 2.47
C ARG A 339 33.10 -10.11 1.93
N ALA A 340 32.92 -11.16 2.74
CA ALA A 340 32.21 -12.37 2.35
C ALA A 340 30.71 -12.06 2.09
N VAL A 341 30.07 -11.37 3.01
CA VAL A 341 28.64 -10.99 2.88
C VAL A 341 28.43 -10.04 1.69
N SER A 342 29.26 -9.01 1.54
CA SER A 342 29.13 -8.06 0.41
C SER A 342 29.38 -8.74 -0.94
N ALA A 343 30.29 -9.72 -1.02
CA ALA A 343 30.48 -10.54 -2.22
C ALA A 343 29.23 -11.38 -2.54
N GLY A 344 28.63 -12.00 -1.52
CA GLY A 344 27.37 -12.75 -1.67
C GLY A 344 26.21 -11.87 -2.14
N VAL A 345 26.04 -10.68 -1.53
CA VAL A 345 25.03 -9.70 -1.94
C VAL A 345 25.23 -9.27 -3.39
N ARG A 346 26.48 -8.95 -3.81
CA ARG A 346 26.76 -8.61 -5.22
C ARG A 346 26.44 -9.77 -6.17
N ALA A 347 26.77 -11.00 -5.79
CA ALA A 347 26.45 -12.18 -6.59
C ALA A 347 24.94 -12.36 -6.75
N LEU A 348 24.15 -12.18 -5.68
CA LEU A 348 22.69 -12.27 -5.71
C LEU A 348 22.08 -11.13 -6.55
N VAL A 349 22.56 -9.89 -6.37
CA VAL A 349 22.11 -8.73 -7.18
C VAL A 349 22.43 -8.95 -8.67
N GLY A 350 23.55 -9.61 -8.98
CA GLY A 350 23.92 -9.98 -10.36
C GLY A 350 23.07 -11.10 -10.96
N ARG A 351 22.55 -12.02 -10.14
CA ARG A 351 21.86 -13.24 -10.57
C ARG A 351 20.44 -13.02 -11.08
N PHE A 352 19.76 -11.96 -10.63
CA PHE A 352 18.37 -11.65 -10.98
C PHE A 352 18.22 -10.24 -11.56
N ASP A 353 17.10 -9.99 -12.22
CA ASP A 353 16.78 -8.70 -12.82
C ASP A 353 16.08 -7.75 -11.82
N TRP A 354 16.77 -7.45 -10.73
CA TRP A 354 16.33 -6.51 -9.71
C TRP A 354 16.28 -5.07 -10.23
N ASP A 355 15.28 -4.31 -9.80
CA ASP A 355 15.14 -2.88 -10.03
C ASP A 355 15.80 -2.05 -8.92
N GLY A 356 15.98 -2.63 -7.76
CA GLY A 356 16.60 -1.97 -6.63
C GLY A 356 17.02 -2.92 -5.52
N VAL A 357 17.66 -2.35 -4.51
CA VAL A 357 18.06 -3.04 -3.26
C VAL A 357 17.58 -2.22 -2.09
N ASN A 358 16.92 -2.86 -1.13
CA ASN A 358 16.58 -2.31 0.16
C ASN A 358 17.46 -2.94 1.25
N LEU A 359 18.29 -2.12 1.88
CA LEU A 359 19.02 -2.48 3.09
C LEU A 359 18.17 -2.14 4.29
N ALA A 360 17.64 -3.16 4.98
CA ALA A 360 16.87 -2.99 6.19
C ALA A 360 17.66 -3.41 7.42
N GLU A 361 17.29 -2.83 8.54
CA GLU A 361 17.72 -3.19 9.89
C GLU A 361 19.25 -3.19 10.14
N LEU A 362 19.96 -2.38 9.37
CA LEU A 362 21.41 -2.24 9.48
C LEU A 362 21.79 -1.37 10.69
N TYR A 363 21.43 -1.86 11.86
CA TYR A 363 21.73 -1.35 13.19
C TYR A 363 21.86 -2.52 14.17
N PHE A 364 22.12 -2.23 15.45
CA PHE A 364 22.28 -3.26 16.48
C PHE A 364 20.95 -3.50 17.17
N GLU A 365 20.58 -4.74 17.34
CA GLU A 365 19.25 -5.07 17.80
C GLU A 365 19.21 -5.36 19.30
N SER A 366 18.53 -4.47 20.04
CA SER A 366 18.14 -4.73 21.42
C SER A 366 17.02 -3.76 21.83
N LEU A 367 15.79 -4.11 21.54
CA LEU A 367 14.63 -3.27 21.92
C LEU A 367 14.52 -3.02 23.43
N GLU A 368 15.07 -3.93 24.26
CA GLU A 368 15.14 -3.78 25.71
C GLU A 368 16.36 -2.94 26.17
N GLY A 369 17.24 -2.54 25.22
CA GLY A 369 18.42 -1.76 25.48
C GLY A 369 19.39 -2.45 26.43
N MET A 370 20.16 -1.66 27.18
CA MET A 370 21.15 -2.17 28.15
C MET A 370 20.49 -2.87 29.35
N ALA A 371 19.20 -2.79 29.55
CA ALA A 371 18.52 -3.50 30.63
C ALA A 371 18.58 -5.03 30.47
N ASN A 372 18.75 -5.52 29.22
CA ASN A 372 18.89 -6.94 28.94
C ASN A 372 20.27 -7.26 28.29
N PRO A 373 21.32 -7.54 29.08
CA PRO A 373 22.65 -7.83 28.54
C PRO A 373 22.70 -9.07 27.63
N SER A 374 21.78 -10.02 27.79
CA SER A 374 21.72 -11.23 26.96
C SER A 374 21.23 -11.00 25.54
N ARG A 375 20.66 -9.83 25.28
CA ARG A 375 20.18 -9.39 23.94
C ARG A 375 20.93 -8.15 23.43
N PHE A 376 21.74 -7.51 24.26
CA PHE A 376 22.42 -6.27 23.91
C PHE A 376 23.68 -6.52 23.06
N THR A 377 23.70 -5.98 21.85
CA THR A 377 24.79 -6.08 20.87
C THR A 377 25.30 -4.71 20.42
N PRO A 378 26.46 -4.58 19.77
CA PRO A 378 27.49 -5.61 19.50
C PRO A 378 28.56 -5.66 20.63
N MET A 379 29.01 -6.86 21.00
CA MET A 379 30.03 -7.06 22.02
C MET A 379 31.17 -8.01 21.56
N ASN A 380 31.36 -8.14 20.27
CA ASN A 380 32.48 -8.87 19.69
C ASN A 380 33.83 -8.27 20.11
N ALA A 381 34.88 -9.09 20.15
CA ALA A 381 36.21 -8.68 20.61
C ALA A 381 36.80 -7.49 19.84
N ASP A 382 36.57 -7.43 18.53
CA ASP A 382 36.98 -6.33 17.64
C ASP A 382 36.26 -5.02 17.99
N VAL A 383 34.93 -5.07 18.19
CA VAL A 383 34.12 -3.90 18.60
C VAL A 383 34.53 -3.40 19.97
N ARG A 384 34.74 -4.30 20.94
CA ARG A 384 35.20 -3.94 22.28
C ARG A 384 36.60 -3.30 22.26
N ALA A 385 37.52 -3.82 21.44
CA ALA A 385 38.84 -3.24 21.27
C ALA A 385 38.79 -1.83 20.66
N LEU A 386 37.93 -1.59 19.65
CA LEU A 386 37.72 -0.26 19.09
C LEU A 386 37.19 0.73 20.12
N PHE A 387 36.17 0.34 20.88
CA PHE A 387 35.63 1.20 21.93
C PHE A 387 36.65 1.44 23.05
N GLN A 388 37.38 0.40 23.49
CA GLN A 388 38.42 0.53 24.53
C GLN A 388 39.53 1.49 24.08
N GLN A 389 39.88 1.50 22.80
CA GLN A 389 40.86 2.45 22.26
C GLN A 389 40.35 3.91 22.34
N GLU A 390 39.06 4.15 22.15
CA GLU A 390 38.46 5.48 22.20
C GLU A 390 38.16 5.94 23.63
N ALA A 391 37.62 5.05 24.47
CA ALA A 391 37.06 5.37 25.78
C ALA A 391 37.94 4.98 26.96
N GLY A 392 38.96 4.12 26.74
CA GLY A 392 39.90 3.69 27.78
C GLY A 392 39.43 2.54 28.67
N PHE A 393 38.29 1.92 28.41
CA PHE A 393 37.74 0.79 29.16
C PHE A 393 36.97 -0.20 28.28
N ASP A 394 36.82 -1.46 28.75
CA ASP A 394 36.02 -2.48 28.05
C ASP A 394 34.51 -2.17 28.24
N PRO A 395 33.67 -2.08 27.18
CA PRO A 395 32.25 -1.77 27.30
C PRO A 395 31.48 -2.80 28.14
N ARG A 396 31.99 -4.00 28.35
CA ARG A 396 31.37 -4.98 29.27
C ARG A 396 31.36 -4.52 30.73
N GLU A 397 32.25 -3.62 31.11
CA GLU A 397 32.28 -3.02 32.47
C GLU A 397 30.98 -2.24 32.74
N LEU A 398 30.26 -1.76 31.70
CA LEU A 398 28.99 -1.05 31.83
C LEU A 398 27.86 -1.90 32.42
N PHE A 399 28.00 -3.22 32.38
CA PHE A 399 27.03 -4.15 32.96
C PHE A 399 27.42 -4.62 34.36
N GLY A 400 28.41 -4.00 34.97
CA GLY A 400 28.90 -4.36 36.28
C GLY A 400 29.61 -3.20 37.00
N THR A 401 30.93 -3.12 36.88
CA THR A 401 31.78 -2.22 37.68
C THR A 401 31.69 -0.74 37.29
N ARG A 402 31.23 -0.43 36.06
CA ARG A 402 31.17 0.93 35.50
C ARG A 402 29.73 1.25 34.97
N ALA A 403 28.76 1.15 35.86
CA ALA A 403 27.36 1.34 35.50
C ALA A 403 26.86 2.80 35.59
N ASP A 404 27.78 3.78 35.51
CA ASP A 404 27.41 5.20 35.53
C ASP A 404 26.88 5.68 34.19
N GLU A 405 26.01 6.73 34.21
CA GLU A 405 25.30 7.24 33.05
C GLU A 405 26.24 7.84 31.99
N ALA A 406 27.33 8.50 32.39
CA ALA A 406 28.27 9.12 31.46
C ALA A 406 28.99 8.03 30.62
N SER A 407 29.47 6.96 31.26
CA SER A 407 30.10 5.83 30.59
C SER A 407 29.11 5.09 29.67
N ARG A 408 27.86 4.91 30.11
CA ARG A 408 26.80 4.33 29.25
C ARG A 408 26.55 5.21 28.02
N ARG A 409 26.44 6.51 28.19
CA ARG A 409 26.22 7.46 27.08
C ARG A 409 27.37 7.40 26.07
N MET A 410 28.59 7.33 26.50
CA MET A 410 29.78 7.17 25.63
C MET A 410 29.63 5.94 24.71
N PHE A 411 29.22 4.79 25.27
CA PHE A 411 29.06 3.57 24.48
C PHE A 411 27.86 3.67 23.52
N LEU A 412 26.70 4.23 23.93
CA LEU A 412 25.56 4.41 23.08
C LEU A 412 25.87 5.36 21.92
N ASP A 413 26.65 6.43 22.15
CA ASP A 413 27.12 7.32 21.09
C ASP A 413 28.09 6.63 20.12
N PHE A 414 29.02 5.83 20.62
CA PHE A 414 29.94 5.00 19.84
C PHE A 414 29.14 4.01 18.97
N ARG A 415 28.14 3.34 19.56
CA ARG A 415 27.26 2.36 18.91
C ARG A 415 26.46 2.97 17.77
N ALA A 416 25.85 4.14 17.97
CA ALA A 416 25.16 4.88 16.92
C ALA A 416 26.12 5.34 15.80
N GLY A 417 27.35 5.77 16.16
CA GLY A 417 28.41 6.07 15.20
C GLY A 417 28.86 4.85 14.39
N LEU A 418 28.92 3.68 15.02
CA LEU A 418 29.27 2.42 14.37
C LEU A 418 28.17 1.98 13.36
N ALA A 419 26.89 2.04 13.75
CA ALA A 419 25.77 1.75 12.88
C ALA A 419 25.80 2.66 11.63
N ARG A 420 25.99 3.97 11.83
CA ARG A 420 26.10 4.92 10.73
C ARG A 420 27.25 4.61 9.77
N ARG A 421 28.43 4.21 10.29
CA ARG A 421 29.58 3.80 9.44
C ARG A 421 29.25 2.55 8.61
N MET A 422 28.60 1.54 9.21
CA MET A 422 28.15 0.36 8.47
C MET A 422 27.17 0.72 7.35
N GLN A 423 26.20 1.58 7.60
CA GLN A 423 25.24 2.03 6.59
C GLN A 423 25.93 2.75 5.42
N GLU A 424 26.90 3.61 5.71
CA GLU A 424 27.69 4.29 4.68
C GLU A 424 28.54 3.30 3.85
N GLU A 425 29.20 2.35 4.50
CA GLU A 425 30.01 1.32 3.82
C GLU A 425 29.15 0.43 2.94
N TRP A 426 27.96 0.03 3.39
CA TRP A 426 27.03 -0.77 2.60
C TRP A 426 26.45 0.01 1.41
N LEU A 427 26.10 1.27 1.57
CA LEU A 427 25.69 2.12 0.45
C LEU A 427 26.82 2.26 -0.58
N ALA A 428 28.08 2.35 -0.13
CA ALA A 428 29.24 2.39 -1.02
C ALA A 428 29.43 1.06 -1.79
N GLU A 429 29.23 -0.08 -1.14
CA GLU A 429 29.26 -1.40 -1.79
C GLU A 429 28.17 -1.56 -2.84
N LEU A 430 26.97 -1.08 -2.57
CA LEU A 430 25.86 -1.11 -3.53
C LEU A 430 26.06 -0.13 -4.71
N ASP A 431 26.77 0.98 -4.51
CA ASP A 431 27.19 1.85 -5.62
C ASP A 431 28.11 1.13 -6.62
N ILE A 432 28.88 0.11 -6.15
CA ILE A 432 29.65 -0.76 -7.06
C ILE A 432 28.70 -1.61 -7.92
N SER A 433 27.67 -2.20 -7.32
CA SER A 433 26.63 -2.96 -8.06
C SER A 433 25.89 -2.07 -9.06
N ARG A 434 25.63 -0.81 -8.68
CA ARG A 434 24.98 0.18 -9.57
C ARG A 434 25.83 0.53 -10.80
N ARG A 435 27.17 0.45 -10.72
CA ARG A 435 28.01 0.65 -11.93
C ARG A 435 27.77 -0.43 -12.98
N ALA A 436 27.46 -1.65 -12.57
CA ALA A 436 27.11 -2.76 -13.47
C ALA A 436 25.64 -2.74 -13.90
N LYS A 437 24.75 -2.19 -13.06
CA LYS A 437 23.31 -2.03 -13.30
C LYS A 437 22.91 -0.56 -13.04
N PRO A 438 23.09 0.36 -14.02
CA PRO A 438 22.92 1.79 -13.81
C PRO A 438 21.52 2.20 -13.32
N ASP A 439 20.52 1.42 -13.66
CA ASP A 439 19.12 1.67 -13.31
C ASP A 439 18.72 1.14 -11.91
N LEU A 440 19.66 0.52 -11.19
CA LEU A 440 19.41 -0.02 -9.84
C LEU A 440 19.15 1.13 -8.84
N ASP A 441 17.99 1.12 -8.18
CA ASP A 441 17.69 2.04 -7.08
C ASP A 441 18.20 1.50 -5.73
N LEU A 442 18.46 2.40 -4.77
CA LEU A 442 18.87 2.03 -3.42
C LEU A 442 17.87 2.58 -2.41
N VAL A 443 17.51 1.74 -1.46
CA VAL A 443 16.66 2.07 -0.32
C VAL A 443 17.39 1.69 0.95
N LEU A 444 17.37 2.56 1.94
CA LEU A 444 17.82 2.29 3.29
C LEU A 444 16.61 2.39 4.22
N THR A 445 16.17 1.26 4.78
CA THR A 445 15.12 1.23 5.80
C THR A 445 15.72 1.53 7.16
N HIS A 446 15.09 2.44 7.89
CA HIS A 446 15.56 2.96 9.17
C HIS A 446 14.37 3.09 10.14
N VAL A 447 14.44 2.46 11.29
CA VAL A 447 13.41 2.56 12.33
C VAL A 447 13.35 4.00 12.84
N ASP A 448 12.14 4.55 13.00
CA ASP A 448 11.95 5.91 13.50
C ASP A 448 12.59 6.11 14.88
N ASP A 449 13.53 7.04 14.94
CA ASP A 449 14.24 7.45 16.15
C ASP A 449 14.01 8.94 16.46
N ARG A 450 13.16 9.61 15.70
CA ARG A 450 12.85 11.02 15.90
C ARG A 450 11.52 11.25 16.59
N PHE A 451 10.57 10.38 16.37
CA PHE A 451 9.31 10.37 17.11
C PHE A 451 9.44 9.49 18.35
N ASP A 452 9.91 8.26 18.21
CA ASP A 452 10.37 7.43 19.33
C ASP A 452 11.88 7.59 19.56
N THR A 453 12.26 8.54 20.38
CA THR A 453 13.67 8.84 20.68
C THR A 453 14.40 7.73 21.43
N GLY A 454 13.68 6.75 21.99
CA GLY A 454 14.25 5.59 22.66
C GLY A 454 14.97 4.65 21.70
N MET A 455 14.61 4.63 20.40
CA MET A 455 15.23 3.75 19.41
C MET A 455 16.72 4.00 19.22
N ARG A 456 17.20 5.23 19.35
CA ARG A 456 18.62 5.54 19.28
C ARG A 456 19.43 4.77 20.33
N ASP A 457 18.97 4.74 21.56
CA ASP A 457 19.67 4.06 22.66
C ASP A 457 19.46 2.54 22.60
N SER A 458 18.28 2.09 22.17
CA SER A 458 17.94 0.66 22.08
C SER A 458 18.70 -0.06 20.96
N ILE A 459 18.72 0.50 19.73
CA ILE A 459 19.24 -0.19 18.55
C ILE A 459 20.39 0.54 17.84
N GLY A 460 20.74 1.75 18.26
CA GLY A 460 21.77 2.57 17.63
C GLY A 460 21.29 3.31 16.36
N ALA A 461 19.99 3.38 16.12
CA ALA A 461 19.42 4.16 15.03
C ALA A 461 19.55 5.65 15.30
N ASP A 462 20.15 6.43 14.38
CA ASP A 462 20.32 7.88 14.50
C ASP A 462 20.17 8.55 13.14
N ALA A 463 18.94 8.89 12.76
CA ALA A 463 18.62 9.52 11.48
C ALA A 463 19.37 10.84 11.25
N ALA A 464 19.65 11.61 12.32
CA ALA A 464 20.39 12.85 12.19
C ALA A 464 21.85 12.65 11.72
N ARG A 465 22.44 11.47 11.98
CA ARG A 465 23.76 11.09 11.46
C ARG A 465 23.72 10.48 10.07
N VAL A 466 22.60 9.89 9.65
CA VAL A 466 22.46 9.14 8.39
C VAL A 466 21.96 10.04 7.25
N LEU A 467 20.97 10.88 7.51
CA LEU A 467 20.36 11.74 6.48
C LEU A 467 21.35 12.65 5.73
N PRO A 468 22.43 13.17 6.33
CA PRO A 468 23.46 13.91 5.57
C PRO A 468 24.15 13.10 4.46
N LEU A 469 24.06 11.75 4.48
CA LEU A 469 24.57 10.95 3.36
C LEU A 469 23.78 11.19 2.04
N LEU A 470 22.57 11.70 2.11
CA LEU A 470 21.78 12.09 0.94
C LEU A 470 22.40 13.26 0.14
N ASP A 471 23.26 14.07 0.77
CA ASP A 471 23.98 15.16 0.09
C ASP A 471 25.03 14.64 -0.90
N THR A 472 25.52 13.41 -0.69
CA THR A 472 26.61 12.82 -1.49
C THR A 472 26.23 11.53 -2.19
N ARG A 473 25.11 10.90 -1.78
CA ARG A 473 24.65 9.61 -2.32
C ARG A 473 23.16 9.66 -2.68
N SER A 474 22.76 8.95 -3.72
CA SER A 474 21.37 8.88 -4.15
C SER A 474 20.74 7.58 -3.65
N PHE A 475 19.90 7.67 -2.63
CA PHE A 475 19.07 6.56 -2.12
C PHE A 475 17.73 7.11 -1.59
N THR A 476 16.76 6.24 -1.37
CA THR A 476 15.53 6.54 -0.66
C THR A 476 15.70 6.16 0.81
N PHE A 477 15.39 7.09 1.71
CA PHE A 477 15.38 6.84 3.15
C PHE A 477 13.95 6.43 3.54
N LEU A 478 13.76 5.12 3.80
CA LEU A 478 12.50 4.53 4.18
C LEU A 478 12.41 4.44 5.70
N ILE A 479 11.51 5.23 6.28
CA ILE A 479 11.29 5.28 7.73
C ILE A 479 10.32 4.16 8.10
N GLU A 480 10.70 3.29 9.01
CA GLU A 480 9.82 2.28 9.58
C GLU A 480 9.21 2.79 10.87
N ASP A 481 7.87 2.72 11.02
CA ASP A 481 7.21 3.11 12.25
C ASP A 481 7.26 1.97 13.30
N PRO A 482 7.90 2.19 14.46
CA PRO A 482 8.01 1.15 15.47
C PRO A 482 6.68 0.92 16.18
N ALA A 483 6.50 -0.30 16.70
CA ALA A 483 5.30 -0.70 17.44
C ALA A 483 4.94 0.22 18.62
N THR A 484 5.94 0.84 19.22
CA THR A 484 5.78 1.78 20.33
C THR A 484 4.89 2.98 20.03
N VAL A 485 4.71 3.36 18.74
CA VAL A 485 3.90 4.51 18.31
C VAL A 485 2.59 4.12 17.62
N TRP A 486 2.28 2.85 17.41
CA TRP A 486 1.05 2.43 16.71
C TRP A 486 -0.23 2.85 17.41
N HIS A 487 -0.23 2.96 18.74
CA HIS A 487 -1.36 3.42 19.54
C HIS A 487 -1.78 4.88 19.24
N LEU A 488 -0.91 5.68 18.61
CA LEU A 488 -1.18 7.08 18.29
C LEU A 488 -2.10 7.25 17.07
N GLY A 489 -2.35 6.18 16.32
CA GLY A 489 -3.23 6.22 15.15
C GLY A 489 -2.63 6.93 13.92
N PRO A 490 -3.47 7.27 12.92
CA PRO A 490 -3.02 7.82 11.63
C PRO A 490 -2.29 9.17 11.71
N GLU A 491 -2.59 9.98 12.70
CA GLU A 491 -2.02 11.32 12.87
C GLU A 491 -0.51 11.31 13.17
N ARG A 492 0.06 10.16 13.54
CA ARG A 492 1.50 10.03 13.74
C ARG A 492 2.31 10.32 12.46
N TYR A 493 1.78 10.02 11.26
CA TYR A 493 2.54 10.17 10.00
C TYR A 493 2.87 11.61 9.62
N PRO A 494 1.93 12.58 9.66
CA PRO A 494 2.28 13.98 9.51
C PRO A 494 3.33 14.46 10.54
N ALA A 495 3.22 14.03 11.79
CA ALA A 495 4.16 14.40 12.84
C ALA A 495 5.56 13.78 12.65
N ILE A 496 5.66 12.52 12.20
CA ILE A 496 6.93 11.91 11.80
C ILE A 496 7.52 12.68 10.62
N ALA A 497 6.74 12.93 9.57
CA ALA A 497 7.21 13.66 8.39
C ALA A 497 7.77 15.04 8.71
N GLU A 498 7.14 15.78 9.61
CA GLU A 498 7.60 17.11 10.04
C GLU A 498 9.00 17.02 10.67
N ARG A 499 9.23 16.06 11.58
CA ARG A 499 10.52 15.88 12.26
C ARG A 499 11.64 15.50 11.31
N TYR A 500 11.39 14.60 10.36
CA TYR A 500 12.39 14.17 9.38
C TYR A 500 12.69 15.25 8.34
N ARG A 501 11.67 15.99 7.88
CA ARG A 501 11.84 17.10 6.95
C ARG A 501 12.68 18.26 7.51
N ALA A 502 12.75 18.38 8.84
CA ALA A 502 13.63 19.34 9.51
C ALA A 502 15.11 18.96 9.44
N LEU A 503 15.43 17.66 9.18
CA LEU A 503 16.81 17.15 9.18
C LEU A 503 17.45 17.11 7.78
N THR A 504 16.67 17.27 6.69
CA THR A 504 17.18 17.15 5.33
C THR A 504 16.45 18.05 4.34
N PRO A 505 17.15 18.66 3.35
CA PRO A 505 16.50 19.33 2.22
C PRO A 505 15.88 18.34 1.23
N HIS A 506 16.28 17.06 1.21
CA HIS A 506 15.89 16.02 0.26
C HIS A 506 14.54 15.36 0.66
N LYS A 507 13.46 16.17 0.73
CA LYS A 507 12.15 15.73 1.18
C LYS A 507 11.52 14.68 0.26
N ASP A 508 11.85 14.73 -1.01
CA ASP A 508 11.43 13.77 -2.05
C ASP A 508 12.06 12.38 -1.90
N LYS A 509 13.12 12.26 -1.09
CA LYS A 509 13.79 11.00 -0.76
C LYS A 509 13.27 10.33 0.50
N LEU A 510 12.32 10.95 1.21
CA LEU A 510 11.71 10.37 2.40
C LEU A 510 10.51 9.52 2.02
N ALA A 511 10.52 8.27 2.46
CA ALA A 511 9.42 7.32 2.37
C ALA A 511 9.06 6.81 3.76
N ILE A 512 7.87 6.22 3.91
CA ILE A 512 7.40 5.63 5.18
C ILE A 512 6.98 4.19 4.98
N ASP A 513 7.31 3.32 5.91
CA ASP A 513 6.81 1.96 6.00
C ASP A 513 5.74 1.87 7.11
N LEU A 514 4.59 1.33 6.75
CA LEU A 514 3.46 1.10 7.65
C LEU A 514 3.47 -0.37 8.07
N ASN A 515 3.72 -0.62 9.34
CA ASN A 515 3.45 -1.92 9.93
C ASN A 515 1.93 -2.12 10.04
N ILE A 516 1.36 -3.03 9.25
CA ILE A 516 -0.07 -3.31 9.20
C ILE A 516 -0.47 -4.56 9.97
N VAL A 517 0.51 -5.22 10.58
CA VAL A 517 0.31 -6.40 11.43
C VAL A 517 1.05 -6.25 12.73
N GLU A 518 0.31 -6.26 13.82
CA GLU A 518 0.86 -6.39 15.16
C GLU A 518 0.88 -7.88 15.54
N ARG A 519 2.04 -8.50 15.51
CA ARG A 519 2.26 -9.88 15.98
C ARG A 519 3.35 -9.91 17.03
N TYR A 520 3.02 -9.46 18.25
CA TYR A 520 3.89 -9.75 19.39
C TYR A 520 3.41 -11.04 20.07
N GLN A 521 4.33 -11.95 20.34
CA GLN A 521 4.07 -13.26 20.94
C GLN A 521 3.32 -13.19 22.29
N ASN A 522 3.37 -12.05 22.96
CA ASN A 522 2.85 -11.84 24.31
C ASN A 522 1.72 -10.80 24.38
N VAL A 523 1.26 -10.25 23.26
CA VAL A 523 0.17 -9.26 23.22
C VAL A 523 -1.11 -9.92 22.71
N TYR A 524 -2.16 -9.85 23.50
CA TYR A 524 -3.50 -10.32 23.12
C TYR A 524 -4.55 -9.25 23.47
N PRO A 525 -5.53 -8.99 22.62
CA PRO A 525 -5.70 -9.56 21.28
C PRO A 525 -4.69 -9.01 20.28
N THR A 526 -4.29 -9.83 19.32
CA THR A 526 -3.47 -9.38 18.19
C THR A 526 -4.30 -8.40 17.35
N LYS A 527 -3.76 -7.20 17.15
CA LYS A 527 -4.39 -6.16 16.33
C LYS A 527 -3.87 -6.28 14.89
N GLN A 528 -4.78 -6.33 13.94
CA GLN A 528 -4.49 -6.22 12.51
C GLN A 528 -5.10 -4.91 11.99
N GLN A 529 -4.28 -4.04 11.39
CA GLN A 529 -4.79 -2.82 10.77
C GLN A 529 -5.42 -3.19 9.43
N THR A 530 -6.73 -2.94 9.30
CA THR A 530 -7.53 -3.33 8.13
C THR A 530 -8.73 -2.40 7.99
N GLY A 531 -9.39 -2.42 6.83
CA GLY A 531 -10.59 -1.61 6.57
C GLY A 531 -10.31 -0.11 6.71
N THR A 532 -11.24 0.62 7.30
CA THR A 532 -11.19 2.08 7.44
C THR A 532 -9.92 2.55 8.17
N GLU A 533 -9.44 1.81 9.19
CA GLU A 533 -8.18 2.16 9.88
C GLU A 533 -7.00 2.13 8.91
N LEU A 534 -6.85 1.05 8.13
CA LEU A 534 -5.81 0.91 7.12
C LEU A 534 -5.88 2.04 6.09
N PHE A 535 -7.09 2.37 5.61
CA PHE A 535 -7.24 3.45 4.62
C PHE A 535 -6.86 4.81 5.19
N GLN A 536 -7.20 5.11 6.44
CA GLN A 536 -6.77 6.34 7.11
C GLN A 536 -5.24 6.40 7.28
N LEU A 537 -4.59 5.29 7.70
CA LEU A 537 -3.13 5.19 7.81
C LEU A 537 -2.47 5.48 6.47
N VAL A 538 -2.90 4.79 5.41
CA VAL A 538 -2.37 4.97 4.05
C VAL A 538 -2.61 6.38 3.53
N HIS A 539 -3.79 6.94 3.75
CA HIS A 539 -4.15 8.29 3.31
C HIS A 539 -3.28 9.38 3.96
N ARG A 540 -3.11 9.32 5.29
CA ARG A 540 -2.28 10.27 6.03
C ARG A 540 -0.79 10.12 5.65
N ALA A 541 -0.32 8.89 5.51
CA ALA A 541 1.04 8.62 5.05
C ALA A 541 1.28 9.13 3.62
N ALA A 542 0.36 8.87 2.69
CA ALA A 542 0.47 9.30 1.30
C ALA A 542 0.42 10.82 1.13
N GLY A 543 -0.30 11.54 1.99
CA GLY A 543 -0.28 13.00 2.06
C GLY A 543 1.02 13.57 2.63
N SER A 544 1.83 12.74 3.30
CA SER A 544 3.01 13.19 4.04
C SER A 544 4.33 12.74 3.42
N PHE A 545 4.36 11.65 2.66
CA PHE A 545 5.59 11.05 2.11
C PHE A 545 5.49 10.78 0.61
N ALA A 546 6.63 10.74 -0.06
CA ALA A 546 6.70 10.48 -1.50
C ALA A 546 6.28 9.05 -1.87
N ARG A 547 6.59 8.07 -1.02
CA ARG A 547 6.24 6.65 -1.18
C ARG A 547 5.76 6.10 0.16
N VAL A 548 4.87 5.12 0.10
CA VAL A 548 4.30 4.43 1.27
C VAL A 548 4.50 2.93 1.07
N ALA A 549 5.26 2.31 1.94
CA ALA A 549 5.44 0.87 1.98
C ALA A 549 4.44 0.25 2.99
N LEU A 550 4.11 -1.01 2.77
CA LEU A 550 3.21 -1.78 3.62
C LEU A 550 3.94 -3.05 4.09
N TYR A 551 4.19 -3.16 5.38
CA TYR A 551 4.74 -4.36 5.98
C TYR A 551 3.61 -5.20 6.58
N PHE A 552 3.18 -6.30 5.97
CA PHE A 552 3.67 -6.80 4.70
C PHE A 552 2.51 -7.35 3.84
N GLU A 553 2.76 -7.70 2.58
CA GLU A 553 1.76 -8.04 1.55
C GLU A 553 0.74 -9.09 1.99
N ASN A 554 1.18 -10.20 2.59
CA ASN A 554 0.27 -11.28 2.97
C ASN A 554 -0.64 -10.96 4.16
N SER A 555 -0.48 -9.81 4.81
CA SER A 555 -1.39 -9.27 5.82
C SER A 555 -2.51 -8.43 5.22
N LEU A 556 -2.41 -8.05 3.94
CA LEU A 556 -3.47 -7.34 3.24
C LEU A 556 -4.67 -8.25 3.00
N LEU A 557 -5.81 -7.86 3.53
CA LEU A 557 -7.05 -8.60 3.29
C LEU A 557 -7.57 -8.35 1.87
N PRO A 558 -8.12 -9.39 1.21
CA PRO A 558 -8.70 -9.24 -0.13
C PRO A 558 -9.72 -8.11 -0.28
N PRO A 559 -10.64 -7.85 0.67
CA PRO A 559 -11.58 -6.74 0.59
C PRO A 559 -10.91 -5.36 0.58
N ASP A 560 -9.78 -5.19 1.25
CA ASP A 560 -9.08 -3.90 1.37
C ASP A 560 -8.39 -3.50 0.06
N LEU A 561 -7.94 -4.47 -0.75
CA LEU A 561 -7.18 -4.21 -1.97
C LEU A 561 -7.92 -3.34 -3.00
N LYS A 562 -9.26 -3.36 -3.00
CA LYS A 562 -10.08 -2.54 -3.90
C LYS A 562 -9.94 -1.04 -3.64
N LEU A 563 -9.67 -0.66 -2.39
CA LEU A 563 -9.70 0.74 -1.93
C LEU A 563 -8.31 1.33 -1.68
N LEU A 564 -7.28 0.49 -1.58
CA LEU A 564 -5.91 0.92 -1.28
C LEU A 564 -5.36 1.95 -2.26
N ALA A 565 -5.54 1.74 -3.57
CA ALA A 565 -5.08 2.69 -4.59
C ALA A 565 -5.72 4.07 -4.41
N SER A 566 -6.99 4.12 -4.00
CA SER A 566 -7.69 5.38 -3.74
C SER A 566 -7.23 6.04 -2.43
N ALA A 567 -7.03 5.24 -1.38
CA ALA A 567 -6.48 5.74 -0.10
C ALA A 567 -5.08 6.35 -0.28
N ALA A 568 -4.25 5.77 -1.18
CA ALA A 568 -2.92 6.26 -1.48
C ALA A 568 -2.88 7.48 -2.43
N ALA A 569 -4.02 7.90 -2.97
CA ALA A 569 -4.09 9.10 -3.80
C ALA A 569 -4.04 10.37 -2.93
N ALA A 570 -3.07 11.23 -3.19
CA ALA A 570 -2.85 12.46 -2.41
C ALA A 570 -3.52 13.68 -3.07
N VAL A 571 -4.82 13.58 -3.38
CA VAL A 571 -5.60 14.66 -4.00
C VAL A 571 -6.01 15.66 -2.93
N SER A 572 -5.58 16.90 -3.09
CA SER A 572 -5.85 18.00 -2.14
C SER A 572 -7.06 18.84 -2.52
N ARG A 573 -7.36 18.95 -3.84
CA ARG A 573 -8.43 19.84 -4.33
C ARG A 573 -9.06 19.33 -5.61
N ILE A 574 -10.38 19.48 -5.70
CA ILE A 574 -11.17 19.24 -6.90
C ILE A 574 -12.15 20.40 -7.08
N GLU A 575 -12.14 21.03 -8.24
CA GLU A 575 -13.05 22.13 -8.57
C GLU A 575 -13.67 21.91 -9.95
N HIS A 576 -14.98 22.07 -10.06
CA HIS A 576 -15.69 22.05 -11.33
C HIS A 576 -16.00 23.48 -11.79
N MET A 577 -15.61 23.82 -12.99
CA MET A 577 -15.85 25.12 -13.64
C MET A 577 -16.51 24.89 -15.02
N GLY A 578 -17.81 24.64 -15.03
CA GLY A 578 -18.53 24.25 -16.24
C GLY A 578 -18.03 22.88 -16.75
N PRO A 579 -17.57 22.76 -18.03
CA PRO A 579 -17.06 21.50 -18.56
C PRO A 579 -15.65 21.16 -18.07
N LYS A 580 -14.98 22.09 -17.41
CA LYS A 580 -13.60 21.98 -16.92
C LYS A 580 -13.57 21.49 -15.49
N THR A 581 -12.75 20.51 -15.22
CA THR A 581 -12.46 20.03 -13.86
C THR A 581 -10.99 20.32 -13.56
N VAL A 582 -10.70 20.98 -12.44
CA VAL A 582 -9.34 21.19 -11.93
C VAL A 582 -9.10 20.22 -10.79
N ILE A 583 -8.02 19.47 -10.88
CA ILE A 583 -7.58 18.53 -9.84
C ILE A 583 -6.16 18.89 -9.44
N ASP A 584 -5.93 19.03 -8.12
CA ASP A 584 -4.62 19.26 -7.54
C ASP A 584 -4.22 18.06 -6.67
N SER A 585 -3.08 17.46 -6.96
CA SER A 585 -2.58 16.28 -6.25
C SER A 585 -1.08 16.41 -5.96
N ALA A 586 -0.66 16.02 -4.76
CA ALA A 586 0.75 16.03 -4.36
C ALA A 586 1.61 15.00 -5.14
N ALA A 587 0.98 14.03 -5.81
CA ALA A 587 1.65 13.01 -6.62
C ALA A 587 0.82 12.68 -7.86
N GLY A 588 1.38 11.92 -8.80
CA GLY A 588 0.62 11.40 -9.93
C GLY A 588 -0.63 10.64 -9.49
N VAL A 589 -1.76 10.87 -10.18
CA VAL A 589 -3.06 10.28 -9.83
C VAL A 589 -3.84 9.86 -11.07
N GLY A 590 -4.48 8.71 -11.01
CA GLY A 590 -5.49 8.27 -11.96
C GLY A 590 -6.89 8.67 -11.50
N ILE A 591 -7.68 9.21 -12.40
CA ILE A 591 -9.07 9.56 -12.15
C ILE A 591 -9.99 8.73 -13.05
N PRO A 592 -11.21 8.38 -12.62
CA PRO A 592 -12.21 7.77 -13.49
C PRO A 592 -12.52 8.70 -14.66
N TRP A 593 -12.36 8.20 -15.87
CA TRP A 593 -12.59 8.99 -17.08
C TRP A 593 -13.00 8.11 -18.25
N LYS A 594 -13.98 8.54 -19.02
CA LYS A 594 -14.42 7.84 -20.23
C LYS A 594 -14.30 8.77 -21.44
N GLY A 595 -13.74 8.25 -22.52
CA GLY A 595 -13.51 9.02 -23.74
C GLY A 595 -12.19 9.77 -23.73
N GLY A 596 -12.00 10.69 -24.67
CA GLY A 596 -10.80 11.51 -24.76
C GLY A 596 -10.83 12.72 -23.84
N ALA A 597 -9.66 13.23 -23.53
CA ALA A 597 -9.46 14.39 -22.69
C ALA A 597 -8.41 15.35 -23.26
N LYS A 598 -8.56 16.62 -22.93
CA LYS A 598 -7.46 17.58 -22.89
C LYS A 598 -7.05 17.81 -21.45
N VAL A 599 -5.76 17.84 -21.21
CA VAL A 599 -5.18 18.28 -19.96
C VAL A 599 -4.35 19.52 -20.23
N ASP A 600 -4.65 20.61 -19.53
CA ASP A 600 -4.03 21.93 -19.71
C ASP A 600 -4.07 22.44 -21.17
N GLY A 601 -5.17 22.07 -21.90
CA GLY A 601 -5.40 22.47 -23.30
C GLY A 601 -4.84 21.50 -24.35
N GLU A 602 -3.99 20.56 -24.01
CA GLU A 602 -3.37 19.58 -24.91
C GLU A 602 -4.14 18.26 -24.95
N LEU A 603 -4.24 17.61 -26.12
CA LEU A 603 -4.81 16.26 -26.25
C LEU A 603 -3.96 15.27 -25.46
N TRP A 604 -4.60 14.56 -24.51
CA TRP A 604 -3.92 13.79 -23.50
C TRP A 604 -3.95 12.30 -23.78
N PRO A 605 -2.79 11.66 -24.05
CA PRO A 605 -2.76 10.23 -24.36
C PRO A 605 -2.45 9.33 -23.14
N ALA A 606 -2.19 9.89 -21.93
CA ALA A 606 -1.93 9.08 -20.75
C ALA A 606 -3.24 8.61 -20.11
N GLN A 607 -3.85 7.58 -20.72
CA GLN A 607 -5.16 7.05 -20.30
C GLN A 607 -5.37 5.61 -20.80
N ASP A 608 -6.23 4.86 -20.11
CA ASP A 608 -6.87 3.64 -20.61
C ASP A 608 -8.37 3.92 -20.92
N ASP A 609 -9.21 2.89 -20.91
CA ASP A 609 -10.64 3.04 -21.22
C ASP A 609 -11.46 3.55 -20.01
N GLU A 610 -10.91 3.53 -18.80
CA GLU A 610 -11.59 3.86 -17.55
C GLU A 610 -10.84 4.92 -16.71
N THR A 611 -9.54 5.12 -16.95
CA THR A 611 -8.67 5.95 -16.12
C THR A 611 -7.88 6.94 -16.95
N LEU A 612 -7.88 8.20 -16.53
CA LEU A 612 -6.99 9.26 -17.01
C LEU A 612 -5.89 9.50 -15.97
N TRP A 613 -4.62 9.39 -16.36
CA TRP A 613 -3.49 9.61 -15.49
C TRP A 613 -2.98 11.05 -15.58
N LEU A 614 -2.88 11.71 -14.42
CA LEU A 614 -2.40 13.08 -14.29
C LEU A 614 -1.04 13.11 -13.59
N PRO A 615 -0.16 14.05 -13.96
CA PRO A 615 1.04 14.35 -13.17
C PRO A 615 0.71 14.91 -11.78
N ALA A 616 1.72 15.13 -10.94
CA ALA A 616 1.59 15.90 -9.71
C ALA A 616 1.37 17.38 -9.99
N GLY A 617 0.61 18.06 -9.14
CA GLY A 617 0.26 19.47 -9.24
C GLY A 617 -1.18 19.71 -9.71
N PRO A 618 -1.54 20.99 -9.93
CA PRO A 618 -2.84 21.38 -10.41
C PRO A 618 -2.97 21.18 -11.93
N HIS A 619 -3.94 20.41 -12.39
CA HIS A 619 -4.23 20.16 -13.79
C HIS A 619 -5.68 20.43 -14.13
N ALA A 620 -5.90 21.06 -15.26
CA ALA A 620 -7.23 21.37 -15.80
C ALA A 620 -7.61 20.38 -16.89
N ILE A 621 -8.72 19.68 -16.70
CA ILE A 621 -9.20 18.60 -17.56
C ILE A 621 -10.46 19.03 -18.27
N GLU A 622 -10.54 18.81 -19.58
CA GLU A 622 -11.70 19.06 -20.40
C GLU A 622 -12.00 17.85 -21.29
N PRO A 623 -13.27 17.48 -21.50
CA PRO A 623 -13.63 16.45 -22.47
C PRO A 623 -13.18 16.83 -23.89
N ALA A 624 -12.68 15.82 -24.62
CA ALA A 624 -12.23 15.99 -26.01
C ALA A 624 -12.49 14.71 -26.83
N PRO A 625 -12.40 14.76 -28.15
CA PRO A 625 -12.31 13.54 -28.95
C PRO A 625 -11.09 12.70 -28.51
N GLN A 626 -11.27 11.38 -28.49
CA GLN A 626 -10.17 10.49 -28.14
C GLN A 626 -9.03 10.60 -29.17
N ALA A 627 -7.78 10.70 -28.69
CA ALA A 627 -6.62 10.69 -29.56
C ALA A 627 -6.57 9.37 -30.36
N ALA A 628 -6.35 9.45 -31.65
CA ALA A 628 -6.33 8.29 -32.54
C ALA A 628 -5.08 7.42 -32.38
N GLY A 629 -4.03 7.91 -31.70
CA GLY A 629 -2.72 7.30 -31.59
C GLY A 629 -2.57 6.27 -30.46
N PRO A 630 -1.35 5.80 -30.20
CA PRO A 630 -1.05 4.98 -29.04
C PRO A 630 -1.32 5.75 -27.74
N ARG A 631 -1.71 5.02 -26.70
CA ARG A 631 -1.97 5.57 -25.37
C ARG A 631 -0.99 4.99 -24.36
N LEU A 632 -0.55 5.81 -23.41
CA LEU A 632 0.19 5.38 -22.23
C LEU A 632 -0.84 4.89 -21.18
N VAL A 633 -0.98 3.58 -21.05
CA VAL A 633 -1.98 2.94 -20.19
C VAL A 633 -1.54 2.95 -18.73
N HIS A 634 -0.23 2.77 -18.50
CA HIS A 634 0.37 2.76 -17.16
C HIS A 634 1.82 3.20 -17.23
N LEU A 635 2.27 3.88 -16.19
CA LEU A 635 3.67 4.24 -16.00
C LEU A 635 4.04 4.02 -14.53
N ASN A 636 5.01 3.17 -14.28
CA ASN A 636 5.68 3.11 -12.99
C ASN A 636 6.87 4.06 -13.03
N GLY A 637 6.63 5.25 -12.62
CA GLY A 637 7.48 6.44 -12.65
C GLY A 637 6.61 7.68 -12.50
N ASP A 638 7.22 8.80 -12.22
CA ASP A 638 6.50 10.08 -12.08
C ASP A 638 6.28 10.70 -13.47
N LEU A 639 5.09 10.58 -14.02
CA LEU A 639 4.70 11.28 -15.26
C LEU A 639 4.83 12.79 -15.06
N LYS A 640 5.48 13.50 -15.99
CA LYS A 640 5.63 14.95 -15.96
C LYS A 640 4.82 15.63 -17.06
N ALA A 641 4.76 15.04 -18.26
CA ALA A 641 4.00 15.53 -19.39
C ALA A 641 3.67 14.37 -20.34
N ALA A 642 2.62 14.54 -21.13
CA ALA A 642 2.32 13.64 -22.23
C ALA A 642 1.57 14.40 -23.34
N ARG A 643 1.80 14.03 -24.60
CA ARG A 643 1.07 14.58 -25.75
C ARG A 643 0.95 13.57 -26.88
N ALA A 644 -0.13 13.63 -27.61
CA ALA A 644 -0.26 12.95 -28.88
C ALA A 644 0.42 13.80 -29.97
N VAL A 645 1.47 13.28 -30.60
CA VAL A 645 2.21 13.99 -31.65
C VAL A 645 1.45 13.88 -32.98
N ASP A 646 1.03 12.66 -33.31
CA ASP A 646 0.19 12.34 -34.47
C ASP A 646 -0.62 11.04 -34.25
N ALA A 647 -1.26 10.51 -35.28
CA ALA A 647 -2.09 9.30 -35.17
C ALA A 647 -1.32 8.01 -34.83
N LYS A 648 0.01 8.03 -34.90
CA LYS A 648 0.87 6.87 -34.63
C LYS A 648 1.93 7.15 -33.56
N THR A 649 2.11 8.40 -33.13
CA THR A 649 3.23 8.85 -32.30
C THR A 649 2.76 9.49 -31.01
N LEU A 650 3.28 9.03 -29.91
CA LEU A 650 3.11 9.54 -28.56
C LEU A 650 4.44 10.07 -28.05
N GLU A 651 4.42 11.20 -27.33
CA GLU A 651 5.55 11.70 -26.56
C GLU A 651 5.15 11.89 -25.10
N PHE A 652 6.02 11.49 -24.17
CA PHE A 652 5.85 11.75 -22.76
C PHE A 652 7.17 11.98 -22.05
N THR A 653 7.14 12.72 -20.96
CA THR A 653 8.27 12.98 -20.05
C THR A 653 7.99 12.31 -18.72
N TYR A 654 8.98 11.62 -18.18
CA TYR A 654 8.90 11.00 -16.87
C TYR A 654 10.15 11.24 -16.05
N GLN A 655 10.06 10.94 -14.74
CA GLN A 655 11.18 10.85 -13.81
C GLN A 655 11.05 9.58 -12.98
N SER A 656 12.16 8.85 -12.78
CA SER A 656 12.18 7.64 -11.94
C SER A 656 13.48 7.50 -11.16
N ALA A 657 13.40 6.95 -9.94
CA ALA A 657 14.56 6.65 -9.10
C ALA A 657 15.26 5.33 -9.48
N SER A 658 14.51 4.39 -10.08
CA SER A 658 14.99 3.15 -10.71
C SER A 658 14.70 3.18 -12.19
N ARG A 659 14.82 2.01 -12.89
CA ARG A 659 14.18 1.92 -14.20
C ARG A 659 12.68 2.27 -14.08
N ALA A 660 12.09 2.79 -15.16
CA ALA A 660 10.66 2.94 -15.25
C ALA A 660 10.06 1.83 -16.11
N ILE A 661 8.78 1.49 -15.85
CA ILE A 661 8.05 0.50 -16.65
C ILE A 661 6.80 1.18 -17.21
N ALA A 662 6.70 1.20 -18.53
CA ALA A 662 5.57 1.83 -19.22
C ALA A 662 4.77 0.79 -20.01
N ILE A 663 3.44 0.83 -19.90
CA ILE A 663 2.52 -0.06 -20.62
C ILE A 663 1.70 0.78 -21.61
N PHE A 664 1.61 0.29 -22.84
CA PHE A 664 0.93 1.00 -23.94
C PHE A 664 -0.27 0.22 -24.46
N SER A 665 -1.17 0.93 -25.12
CA SER A 665 -2.34 0.32 -25.78
C SER A 665 -1.99 -0.41 -27.08
N ARG A 666 -0.79 -0.19 -27.64
CA ARG A 666 -0.27 -0.81 -28.86
C ARG A 666 1.21 -1.15 -28.69
N VAL A 667 1.68 -2.15 -29.45
CA VAL A 667 3.09 -2.55 -29.41
C VAL A 667 3.99 -1.45 -29.97
N PRO A 668 5.02 -1.01 -29.22
CA PRO A 668 6.00 -0.05 -29.71
C PRO A 668 6.85 -0.61 -30.84
N VAL A 669 7.02 0.14 -31.93
CA VAL A 669 7.86 -0.24 -33.08
C VAL A 669 9.13 0.61 -33.16
N LYS A 670 9.03 1.89 -32.84
CA LYS A 670 10.16 2.81 -32.76
C LYS A 670 10.16 3.52 -31.43
N LEU A 671 11.36 3.63 -30.87
CA LEU A 671 11.60 4.28 -29.60
C LEU A 671 12.72 5.30 -29.75
N ARG A 672 12.50 6.52 -29.22
CA ARG A 672 13.55 7.53 -29.05
C ARG A 672 13.53 7.99 -27.59
N ILE A 673 14.70 8.03 -26.98
CA ILE A 673 14.89 8.55 -25.64
C ILE A 673 15.83 9.75 -25.74
N ASP A 674 15.40 10.91 -25.28
CA ASP A 674 16.13 12.19 -25.37
C ASP A 674 16.59 12.53 -26.80
N GLY A 675 15.77 12.15 -27.79
CA GLY A 675 16.06 12.37 -29.20
C GLY A 675 16.98 11.32 -29.86
N VAL A 676 17.47 10.31 -29.12
CA VAL A 676 18.31 9.22 -29.62
C VAL A 676 17.45 8.00 -29.91
N ASP A 677 17.64 7.38 -31.08
CA ASP A 677 16.94 6.13 -31.43
C ASP A 677 17.49 4.97 -30.60
N GLU A 678 16.60 4.24 -29.91
CA GLU A 678 16.92 3.14 -29.03
C GLU A 678 16.14 1.88 -29.44
N ALA A 679 16.72 0.70 -29.17
CA ALA A 679 16.01 -0.56 -29.33
C ALA A 679 15.05 -0.77 -28.14
N PRO A 680 13.74 -1.04 -28.37
CA PRO A 680 12.81 -1.27 -27.28
C PRO A 680 13.19 -2.49 -26.43
N GLN A 681 13.35 -2.31 -25.12
CA GLN A 681 13.50 -3.39 -24.16
C GLN A 681 12.13 -3.74 -23.62
N LEU A 682 11.62 -4.92 -23.92
CA LEU A 682 10.26 -5.32 -23.60
C LEU A 682 10.23 -6.36 -22.48
N ALA A 683 9.41 -6.12 -21.46
CA ALA A 683 9.03 -7.08 -20.43
C ALA A 683 7.74 -7.84 -20.78
N GLY A 684 7.01 -7.37 -21.78
CA GLY A 684 5.78 -7.96 -22.31
C GLY A 684 5.43 -7.37 -23.68
N PRO A 685 4.36 -7.79 -24.35
CA PRO A 685 4.07 -7.35 -25.73
C PRO A 685 3.99 -5.83 -25.90
N ALA A 686 3.45 -5.14 -24.93
CA ALA A 686 3.29 -3.68 -24.92
C ALA A 686 3.86 -3.02 -23.63
N THR A 687 4.74 -3.73 -22.92
CA THR A 687 5.38 -3.27 -21.69
C THR A 687 6.85 -2.99 -21.96
N LEU A 688 7.25 -1.73 -21.81
CA LEU A 688 8.58 -1.22 -22.13
C LEU A 688 9.35 -0.90 -20.84
N LEU A 689 10.59 -1.34 -20.78
CA LEU A 689 11.55 -0.96 -19.74
C LEU A 689 12.29 0.30 -20.19
N LEU A 690 12.36 1.30 -19.32
CA LEU A 690 12.93 2.62 -19.60
C LEU A 690 14.03 2.94 -18.58
N PRO A 691 15.07 3.73 -18.94
CA PRO A 691 16.18 4.03 -18.06
C PRO A 691 15.76 4.85 -16.84
N ARG A 692 16.58 4.80 -15.82
CA ARG A 692 16.49 5.64 -14.61
C ARG A 692 16.77 7.11 -14.96
N GLY A 693 16.09 8.01 -14.28
CA GLY A 693 16.33 9.44 -14.43
C GLY A 693 15.10 10.20 -14.94
N GLN A 694 15.36 11.37 -15.50
CA GLN A 694 14.33 12.16 -16.17
C GLN A 694 14.61 12.10 -17.69
N HIS A 695 13.63 11.64 -18.44
CA HIS A 695 13.76 11.43 -19.87
C HIS A 695 12.51 11.87 -20.64
N VAL A 696 12.74 12.27 -21.89
CA VAL A 696 11.68 12.48 -22.89
C VAL A 696 11.65 11.28 -23.81
N VAL A 697 10.51 10.60 -23.86
CA VAL A 697 10.30 9.41 -24.67
C VAL A 697 9.36 9.73 -25.82
N THR A 698 9.80 9.47 -27.04
CA THR A 698 8.95 9.49 -28.23
C THR A 698 8.78 8.06 -28.73
N LEU A 699 7.55 7.63 -28.89
CA LEU A 699 7.21 6.26 -29.26
C LEU A 699 6.29 6.27 -30.46
N ALA A 700 6.62 5.44 -31.48
CA ALA A 700 5.74 5.21 -32.61
C ALA A 700 5.27 3.75 -32.67
N THR A 701 4.03 3.57 -33.16
CA THR A 701 3.38 2.26 -33.41
C THR A 701 3.00 2.15 -34.89
N ASP A 702 2.74 0.94 -35.35
CA ASP A 702 2.27 0.69 -36.72
C ASP A 702 0.89 1.29 -37.02
#